data_7f35d4361ba3ec1bb082f0b06ad7dc87
#
_entry.id   7f35d4361ba3ec1bb082f0b06ad7dc87
#
_cell.length_a   1.000
_cell.length_b   1.000
_cell.length_c   1.000
_cell.angle_alpha   90.00
_cell.angle_beta   90.00
_cell.angle_gamma   90.00
#
_symmetry.space_group_name_H-M   'P 1'
#
loop_
_entity.id
_entity.type
_entity.pdbx_description
1 polymer ?
#
loop_
_entity_poly.entity_id
_entity_poly.type
_entity_poly.pdbx_seq_one_letter_code
_entity_poly.pdbx_strand_id
1 'polypeptide(L)'
;MIQRRSLVALLLVVGLAATADVRVPVTAQSAGSYDVIAATNVMVAARDGVKLGTDIYRPAKNGLPVDGKFPTILQRTPYNKERDAALAEYFVPWGYVVVLQDVRGRYASEGHWRPIADDPNDGADTTAWIIEQPWSDGGIGTVGTSYAGATQHALAIANAPGLKTMIPVDAMSNTGHYGVRHNGAFELRFLNWVYTIGNAAGGPNEMAAARRAASIPEAAPALADFGNRTRDYIFALPLRPGTTPLKFAPDYEQWLVEAMKHGDYDDFWKNAGSSVVDHLAEYKDVPVYHITGWYDSWGTQVANMNYVELKNAKKSLQRLIVGPWTHGGQTRNFAGDAEFTEDAALDFNAWRLRWLDRWLKGTANGVDKEPPVRLYVMGSGEPHKTQAGRLFVGGRWRDEQEWPLARTQATPYYLHAGGLLSPALPGQAPPTKYLFDPRRPVPTLGGNISSQGTLMFQGASDQKCRADFWLCTDSNPLSARNDVLVFQTPPLERDTEVTGRLIVKLFAASNAPDTDFTAKLVDVYPPSADYPNGVDLIIGDSIVRARYRNGAGQASLMTPGTSYEFTIEMYPTSLVFRQGHRIRLDISSSNFPRFDVNPNTGEPLNDNRRTQVAENTVFHDPAHPSRIILPIIPAGAATNQQQQ
;
A
#
# COMPACT_ATOMS: atom_id res chain seq x y z
N MET A 1 -9.44 77.14 -45.64
CA MET A 1 -10.60 76.38 -45.13
C MET A 1 -10.09 75.02 -44.74
N ILE A 2 -9.98 74.80 -43.46
CA ILE A 2 -9.31 73.65 -42.83
C ILE A 2 -10.38 72.75 -42.27
N GLN A 3 -10.52 71.53 -42.84
CA GLN A 3 -11.40 70.50 -42.28
C GLN A 3 -10.65 69.67 -41.26
N ARG A 4 -11.13 69.66 -40.02
CA ARG A 4 -10.69 68.78 -38.97
C ARG A 4 -11.32 67.41 -39.13
N ARG A 5 -10.45 66.34 -39.22
CA ARG A 5 -10.91 64.94 -39.07
C ARG A 5 -10.64 64.51 -37.65
N SER A 6 -11.71 64.14 -36.94
CA SER A 6 -11.63 63.53 -35.60
C SER A 6 -11.26 62.06 -35.70
N LEU A 7 -10.19 61.67 -35.03
CA LEU A 7 -9.81 60.26 -34.81
C LEU A 7 -10.56 59.82 -33.52
N VAL A 8 -11.38 58.79 -33.65
CA VAL A 8 -11.94 58.05 -32.51
C VAL A 8 -10.96 56.93 -32.18
N ALA A 9 -10.32 57.05 -31.02
CA ALA A 9 -9.47 55.98 -30.47
C ALA A 9 -10.39 54.97 -29.73
N LEU A 10 -10.41 53.74 -30.22
CA LEU A 10 -11.06 52.61 -29.57
C LEU A 10 -10.09 52.03 -28.49
N LEU A 11 -10.38 52.29 -27.21
CA LEU A 11 -9.67 51.68 -26.09
C LEU A 11 -10.18 50.24 -25.90
N LEU A 12 -9.39 49.27 -26.27
CA LEU A 12 -9.58 47.88 -25.86
C LEU A 12 -9.14 47.75 -24.39
N VAL A 13 -10.11 47.59 -23.51
CA VAL A 13 -9.84 47.18 -22.11
C VAL A 13 -9.65 45.67 -22.10
N VAL A 14 -8.42 45.23 -22.03
CA VAL A 14 -8.09 43.83 -21.74
C VAL A 14 -8.28 43.63 -20.23
N GLY A 15 -9.38 43.03 -19.85
CA GLY A 15 -9.63 42.59 -18.48
C GLY A 15 -8.72 41.40 -18.15
N LEU A 16 -7.68 41.61 -17.37
CA LEU A 16 -7.00 40.53 -16.67
C LEU A 16 -7.98 39.97 -15.61
N ALA A 17 -8.57 38.84 -15.86
CA ALA A 17 -9.23 38.05 -14.83
C ALA A 17 -8.12 37.42 -13.95
N ALA A 18 -7.87 38.04 -12.80
CA ALA A 18 -7.07 37.41 -11.75
C ALA A 18 -7.87 36.20 -11.23
N THR A 19 -7.40 35.00 -11.53
CA THR A 19 -7.86 33.78 -10.89
C THR A 19 -7.47 33.86 -9.41
N ALA A 20 -8.44 34.13 -8.56
CA ALA A 20 -8.27 34.05 -7.13
C ALA A 20 -8.08 32.56 -6.77
N ASP A 21 -6.85 32.19 -6.44
CA ASP A 21 -6.54 30.96 -5.72
C ASP A 21 -7.30 31.04 -4.40
N VAL A 22 -8.43 30.32 -4.29
CA VAL A 22 -9.13 30.16 -3.02
C VAL A 22 -8.29 29.19 -2.18
N ARG A 23 -7.19 29.68 -1.65
CA ARG A 23 -6.56 29.09 -0.48
C ARG A 23 -7.54 29.30 0.66
N VAL A 24 -8.27 28.25 1.04
CA VAL A 24 -8.96 28.24 2.33
C VAL A 24 -7.86 28.51 3.36
N PRO A 25 -7.87 29.67 4.06
CA PRO A 25 -6.87 29.91 5.07
C PRO A 25 -7.05 28.82 6.12
N VAL A 26 -6.03 27.97 6.30
CA VAL A 26 -5.86 27.22 7.53
C VAL A 26 -5.66 28.31 8.57
N THR A 27 -6.76 28.76 9.20
CA THR A 27 -6.66 29.62 10.36
C THR A 27 -5.74 28.90 11.32
N ALA A 28 -4.64 29.56 11.69
CA ALA A 28 -3.74 29.08 12.72
C ALA A 28 -4.60 28.72 13.93
N GLN A 29 -4.78 27.42 14.14
CA GLN A 29 -5.57 26.91 15.25
C GLN A 29 -4.80 27.34 16.50
N SER A 30 -5.44 28.03 17.45
CA SER A 30 -4.82 28.40 18.71
C SER A 30 -4.20 27.17 19.36
N ALA A 31 -2.99 27.30 19.91
CA ALA A 31 -2.34 26.21 20.63
C ALA A 31 -3.29 25.57 21.64
N GLY A 32 -3.28 24.25 21.76
CA GLY A 32 -4.12 23.52 22.71
C GLY A 32 -3.95 24.04 24.14
N SER A 33 -5.01 23.94 24.94
CA SER A 33 -5.10 24.59 26.25
C SER A 33 -4.70 23.71 27.44
N TYR A 34 -4.34 22.45 27.20
CA TYR A 34 -4.04 21.47 28.25
C TYR A 34 -2.59 20.99 28.21
N ASP A 35 -2.04 20.74 29.38
CA ASP A 35 -0.83 19.95 29.58
C ASP A 35 -1.17 18.46 29.43
N VAL A 36 -0.15 17.61 29.36
CA VAL A 36 -0.29 16.16 29.26
C VAL A 36 0.11 15.49 30.57
N ILE A 37 -0.75 14.62 31.11
CA ILE A 37 -0.38 13.70 32.19
C ILE A 37 -0.59 12.26 31.73
N ALA A 38 0.34 11.37 32.08
CA ALA A 38 0.32 9.97 31.64
C ALA A 38 0.17 9.01 32.83
N ALA A 39 -0.63 7.95 32.60
CA ALA A 39 -0.60 6.73 33.40
C ALA A 39 -0.15 5.59 32.49
N THR A 40 1.04 5.07 32.71
CA THR A 40 1.67 4.07 31.83
C THR A 40 1.49 2.66 32.36
N ASN A 41 1.47 1.68 31.44
CA ASN A 41 1.38 0.24 31.73
C ASN A 41 0.16 -0.11 32.61
N VAL A 42 -0.98 0.55 32.41
CA VAL A 42 -2.27 0.14 32.99
C VAL A 42 -2.66 -1.18 32.31
N MET A 43 -2.84 -2.23 33.11
CA MET A 43 -3.13 -3.57 32.60
C MET A 43 -4.63 -3.74 32.40
N VAL A 44 -5.10 -3.63 31.16
CA VAL A 44 -6.52 -3.82 30.79
C VAL A 44 -6.78 -5.30 30.52
N ALA A 45 -7.71 -5.90 31.25
CA ALA A 45 -8.04 -7.31 31.08
C ALA A 45 -8.95 -7.53 29.87
N ALA A 46 -8.58 -8.47 29.01
CA ALA A 46 -9.47 -9.04 28.01
C ALA A 46 -10.41 -10.09 28.64
N ARG A 47 -11.46 -10.48 27.93
CA ARG A 47 -12.51 -11.42 28.39
C ARG A 47 -11.99 -12.78 28.84
N ASP A 48 -10.83 -13.19 28.34
CA ASP A 48 -10.17 -14.46 28.71
C ASP A 48 -9.15 -14.30 29.84
N GLY A 49 -9.04 -13.10 30.42
CA GLY A 49 -8.16 -12.76 31.53
C GLY A 49 -6.76 -12.34 31.16
N VAL A 50 -6.37 -12.38 29.88
CA VAL A 50 -5.09 -11.84 29.40
C VAL A 50 -5.07 -10.33 29.57
N LYS A 51 -3.98 -9.78 30.10
CA LYS A 51 -3.88 -8.35 30.39
C LYS A 51 -3.05 -7.64 29.33
N LEU A 52 -3.58 -6.53 28.83
CA LEU A 52 -2.99 -5.74 27.76
C LEU A 52 -2.38 -4.45 28.30
N GLY A 53 -1.08 -4.26 28.07
CA GLY A 53 -0.34 -3.09 28.53
C GLY A 53 -0.78 -1.84 27.80
N THR A 54 -1.29 -0.87 28.55
CA THR A 54 -1.98 0.31 28.03
C THR A 54 -1.44 1.57 28.68
N ASP A 55 -1.12 2.59 27.87
CA ASP A 55 -0.76 3.92 28.33
C ASP A 55 -1.93 4.88 28.09
N ILE A 56 -2.25 5.69 29.07
CA ILE A 56 -3.37 6.63 29.08
C ILE A 56 -2.82 8.03 29.28
N TYR A 57 -2.99 8.88 28.30
CA TYR A 57 -2.59 10.29 28.33
C TYR A 57 -3.83 11.16 28.42
N ARG A 58 -3.87 12.04 29.42
CA ARG A 58 -5.06 12.84 29.74
C ARG A 58 -4.74 14.35 29.77
N PRO A 59 -5.75 15.19 29.45
CA PRO A 59 -5.66 16.62 29.71
C PRO A 59 -5.34 16.93 31.16
N ALA A 60 -4.36 17.82 31.39
CA ALA A 60 -3.91 18.24 32.71
C ALA A 60 -3.77 19.75 32.80
N LYS A 61 -3.77 20.27 34.02
CA LYS A 61 -3.37 21.66 34.38
C LYS A 61 -2.60 21.60 35.67
N ASN A 62 -1.48 22.33 35.72
CA ASN A 62 -0.61 22.41 36.90
C ASN A 62 -0.21 21.04 37.46
N GLY A 63 0.04 20.05 36.57
CA GLY A 63 0.46 18.71 36.95
C GLY A 63 -0.66 17.78 37.47
N LEU A 64 -1.92 18.22 37.45
CA LEU A 64 -3.07 17.43 37.87
C LEU A 64 -4.03 17.18 36.70
N PRO A 65 -4.64 15.96 36.61
CA PRO A 65 -5.66 15.68 35.62
C PRO A 65 -6.80 16.68 35.72
N VAL A 66 -7.28 17.18 34.58
CA VAL A 66 -8.48 18.02 34.53
C VAL A 66 -9.72 17.18 34.77
N ASP A 67 -10.62 17.64 35.65
CA ASP A 67 -11.93 17.05 35.83
C ASP A 67 -12.79 17.22 34.56
N GLY A 68 -13.55 16.18 34.22
CA GLY A 68 -14.42 16.19 33.06
C GLY A 68 -14.32 14.90 32.23
N LYS A 69 -15.16 14.84 31.21
CA LYS A 69 -15.20 13.73 30.27
C LYS A 69 -14.74 14.21 28.90
N PHE A 70 -13.88 13.42 28.28
CA PHE A 70 -13.24 13.76 27.02
C PHE A 70 -13.41 12.62 26.01
N PRO A 71 -13.51 12.92 24.72
CA PRO A 71 -13.45 11.89 23.68
C PRO A 71 -12.06 11.24 23.64
N THR A 72 -12.03 9.97 23.26
CA THR A 72 -10.81 9.17 23.27
C THR A 72 -10.31 8.91 21.86
N ILE A 73 -9.01 9.03 21.67
CA ILE A 73 -8.27 8.53 20.50
C ILE A 73 -7.57 7.25 20.92
N LEU A 74 -7.88 6.13 20.26
CA LEU A 74 -7.29 4.84 20.53
C LEU A 74 -6.36 4.43 19.37
N GLN A 75 -5.13 4.00 19.72
CA GLN A 75 -4.25 3.27 18.80
C GLN A 75 -3.77 1.97 19.48
N ARG A 76 -3.93 0.85 18.78
CA ARG A 76 -3.40 -0.46 19.17
C ARG A 76 -2.31 -0.87 18.20
N THR A 77 -1.14 -1.31 18.71
CA THR A 77 0.06 -1.52 17.91
C THR A 77 0.86 -2.74 18.34
N PRO A 78 1.50 -3.49 17.40
CA PRO A 78 2.47 -4.53 17.74
C PRO A 78 3.90 -3.99 17.85
N TYR A 79 4.11 -2.66 17.67
CA TYR A 79 5.42 -2.05 17.45
C TYR A 79 6.01 -1.31 18.65
N ASN A 80 5.47 -1.51 19.86
CA ASN A 80 5.73 -0.77 21.08
C ASN A 80 4.98 0.57 21.14
N LYS A 81 3.94 0.61 21.95
CA LYS A 81 3.09 1.79 22.17
C LYS A 81 3.85 3.05 22.58
N GLU A 82 4.98 2.91 23.28
CA GLU A 82 5.81 4.03 23.72
C GLU A 82 6.37 4.86 22.55
N ARG A 83 6.56 4.24 21.37
CA ARG A 83 7.03 4.94 20.16
C ARG A 83 6.00 5.92 19.60
N ASP A 84 4.75 5.76 19.98
CA ASP A 84 3.64 6.56 19.48
C ASP A 84 3.22 7.68 20.45
N ALA A 85 4.00 7.93 21.53
CA ALA A 85 3.73 8.97 22.54
C ALA A 85 3.55 10.37 21.94
N ALA A 86 4.20 10.67 20.81
CA ALA A 86 4.03 11.92 20.08
C ALA A 86 2.58 12.19 19.63
N LEU A 87 1.75 11.13 19.47
CA LEU A 87 0.31 11.31 19.24
C LEU A 87 -0.35 11.98 20.43
N ALA A 88 0.00 11.57 21.66
CA ALA A 88 -0.55 12.16 22.86
C ALA A 88 -0.09 13.62 23.03
N GLU A 89 1.18 13.90 22.76
CA GLU A 89 1.72 15.26 22.81
C GLU A 89 0.99 16.21 21.85
N TYR A 90 0.52 15.69 20.71
CA TYR A 90 -0.23 16.49 19.75
C TYR A 90 -1.72 16.62 20.11
N PHE A 91 -2.43 15.52 20.43
CA PHE A 91 -3.89 15.53 20.54
C PHE A 91 -4.44 15.85 21.93
N VAL A 92 -3.72 15.53 23.01
CA VAL A 92 -4.18 15.83 24.38
C VAL A 92 -4.36 17.32 24.64
N PRO A 93 -3.45 18.22 24.19
CA PRO A 93 -3.66 19.66 24.32
C PRO A 93 -4.97 20.15 23.71
N TRP A 94 -5.51 19.47 22.71
CA TRP A 94 -6.80 19.78 22.08
C TRP A 94 -8.02 19.20 22.81
N GLY A 95 -7.84 18.62 24.00
CA GLY A 95 -8.93 18.09 24.82
C GLY A 95 -9.38 16.67 24.39
N TYR A 96 -8.44 15.82 24.03
CA TYR A 96 -8.63 14.39 23.86
C TYR A 96 -7.93 13.62 24.98
N VAL A 97 -8.46 12.45 25.31
CA VAL A 97 -7.68 11.41 25.96
C VAL A 97 -7.06 10.56 24.85
N VAL A 98 -5.78 10.26 24.94
CA VAL A 98 -5.10 9.34 24.02
C VAL A 98 -4.78 8.06 24.76
N VAL A 99 -5.21 6.92 24.19
CA VAL A 99 -4.96 5.58 24.72
C VAL A 99 -4.11 4.83 23.70
N LEU A 100 -2.91 4.42 24.13
CA LEU A 100 -1.98 3.63 23.35
C LEU A 100 -1.85 2.25 23.98
N GLN A 101 -2.06 1.18 23.19
CA GLN A 101 -2.05 -0.18 23.72
C GLN A 101 -1.18 -1.09 22.88
N ASP A 102 -0.30 -1.86 23.52
CA ASP A 102 0.37 -2.99 22.89
C ASP A 102 -0.65 -4.12 22.63
N VAL A 103 -0.66 -4.69 21.42
CA VAL A 103 -1.50 -5.84 21.13
C VAL A 103 -1.03 -7.08 21.90
N ARG A 104 -1.88 -8.06 22.07
CA ARG A 104 -1.62 -9.32 22.76
C ARG A 104 -0.28 -9.94 22.38
N GLY A 105 0.48 -10.41 23.37
CA GLY A 105 1.78 -11.06 23.17
C GLY A 105 2.90 -10.13 22.74
N ARG A 106 2.69 -8.80 22.78
CA ARG A 106 3.71 -7.82 22.42
C ARG A 106 4.05 -6.92 23.61
N TYR A 107 5.32 -6.59 23.77
CA TYR A 107 5.90 -5.64 24.75
C TYR A 107 5.31 -5.80 26.17
N ALA A 108 4.53 -4.85 26.64
CA ALA A 108 3.95 -4.87 27.96
C ALA A 108 2.68 -5.75 28.09
N SER A 109 2.14 -6.25 26.99
CA SER A 109 0.96 -7.10 26.99
C SER A 109 1.31 -8.56 27.20
N GLU A 110 0.44 -9.26 27.92
CA GLU A 110 0.51 -10.70 28.16
C GLU A 110 0.03 -11.52 26.94
N GLY A 111 0.13 -12.84 27.03
CA GLY A 111 -0.37 -13.79 26.03
C GLY A 111 0.61 -14.08 24.91
N HIS A 112 0.08 -14.60 23.80
CA HIS A 112 0.84 -14.98 22.62
C HIS A 112 0.39 -14.16 21.42
N TRP A 113 1.34 -13.71 20.58
CA TRP A 113 1.01 -12.96 19.39
C TRP A 113 0.63 -13.88 18.23
N ARG A 114 -0.56 -13.64 17.68
CA ARG A 114 -1.01 -14.19 16.40
C ARG A 114 -1.49 -13.01 15.54
N PRO A 115 -0.84 -12.75 14.37
CA PRO A 115 -1.12 -11.54 13.60
C PRO A 115 -2.61 -11.33 13.33
N ILE A 116 -3.17 -10.25 13.89
CA ILE A 116 -4.57 -9.79 13.77
C ILE A 116 -5.64 -10.75 14.32
N ALA A 117 -5.31 -12.00 14.64
CA ALA A 117 -6.32 -13.01 14.99
C ALA A 117 -7.13 -12.68 16.24
N ASP A 118 -6.47 -12.16 17.27
CA ASP A 118 -7.12 -11.84 18.56
C ASP A 118 -7.58 -10.37 18.63
N ASP A 119 -7.16 -9.53 17.71
CA ASP A 119 -7.41 -8.09 17.73
C ASP A 119 -8.88 -7.67 17.74
N PRO A 120 -9.83 -8.36 17.09
CA PRO A 120 -11.24 -8.01 17.18
C PRO A 120 -11.77 -8.07 18.63
N ASN A 121 -11.52 -9.17 19.33
CA ASN A 121 -12.01 -9.38 20.69
C ASN A 121 -11.28 -8.50 21.71
N ASP A 122 -9.97 -8.48 21.66
CA ASP A 122 -9.13 -7.65 22.53
C ASP A 122 -9.44 -6.17 22.40
N GLY A 123 -9.65 -5.73 21.16
CA GLY A 123 -10.02 -4.35 20.87
C GLY A 123 -11.41 -4.00 21.39
N ALA A 124 -12.41 -4.89 21.22
CA ALA A 124 -13.76 -4.70 21.74
C ALA A 124 -13.76 -4.62 23.27
N ASP A 125 -12.99 -5.49 23.95
CA ASP A 125 -12.85 -5.46 25.41
C ASP A 125 -12.16 -4.18 25.90
N THR A 126 -11.13 -3.74 25.19
CA THR A 126 -10.46 -2.47 25.46
C THR A 126 -11.39 -1.28 25.31
N THR A 127 -12.21 -1.23 24.25
CA THR A 127 -13.16 -0.13 24.08
C THR A 127 -14.28 -0.17 25.11
N ALA A 128 -14.75 -1.35 25.51
CA ALA A 128 -15.70 -1.51 26.61
C ALA A 128 -15.14 -0.96 27.93
N TRP A 129 -13.87 -1.28 28.22
CA TRP A 129 -13.19 -0.74 29.40
C TRP A 129 -13.03 0.79 29.33
N ILE A 130 -12.68 1.35 28.16
CA ILE A 130 -12.51 2.81 27.97
C ILE A 130 -13.82 3.57 28.27
N ILE A 131 -14.96 3.11 27.76
CA ILE A 131 -16.23 3.84 27.93
C ILE A 131 -16.73 3.85 29.40
N GLU A 132 -16.26 2.94 30.23
CA GLU A 132 -16.59 2.86 31.67
C GLU A 132 -15.72 3.80 32.52
N GLN A 133 -14.63 4.36 31.94
CA GLN A 133 -13.72 5.20 32.71
C GLN A 133 -14.35 6.56 33.06
N PRO A 134 -14.10 7.11 34.27
CA PRO A 134 -14.69 8.36 34.71
C PRO A 134 -14.32 9.58 33.84
N TRP A 135 -13.21 9.50 33.12
CA TRP A 135 -12.72 10.54 32.22
C TRP A 135 -13.24 10.41 30.78
N SER A 136 -13.94 9.34 30.44
CA SER A 136 -14.44 9.08 29.08
C SER A 136 -15.82 9.68 28.87
N ASP A 137 -16.05 10.31 27.73
CA ASP A 137 -17.39 10.71 27.28
C ASP A 137 -18.13 9.59 26.53
N GLY A 138 -17.47 8.43 26.34
CA GLY A 138 -18.00 7.27 25.63
C GLY A 138 -17.76 7.29 24.13
N GLY A 139 -17.16 8.36 23.56
CA GLY A 139 -16.82 8.46 22.14
C GLY A 139 -15.37 8.07 21.86
N ILE A 140 -15.17 7.12 20.94
CA ILE A 140 -13.84 6.62 20.57
C ILE A 140 -13.62 6.82 19.08
N GLY A 141 -12.53 7.54 18.72
CA GLY A 141 -11.97 7.56 17.38
C GLY A 141 -10.66 6.80 17.33
N THR A 142 -10.33 6.22 16.19
CA THR A 142 -9.09 5.44 16.06
C THR A 142 -8.17 6.01 15.00
N VAL A 143 -6.86 5.85 15.23
CA VAL A 143 -5.80 6.24 14.29
C VAL A 143 -4.77 5.13 14.22
N GLY A 144 -3.93 5.15 13.20
CA GLY A 144 -2.78 4.25 13.07
C GLY A 144 -2.52 3.82 11.65
N THR A 145 -1.26 3.43 11.41
CA THR A 145 -0.74 3.04 10.10
C THR A 145 -0.43 1.54 10.09
N SER A 146 -0.59 0.88 8.93
CA SER A 146 -0.19 -0.51 8.73
C SER A 146 -0.98 -1.49 9.61
N TYR A 147 -0.32 -2.23 10.49
CA TYR A 147 -0.98 -3.09 11.48
C TYR A 147 -1.89 -2.28 12.42
N ALA A 148 -1.47 -1.11 12.87
CA ALA A 148 -2.32 -0.22 13.66
C ALA A 148 -3.51 0.35 12.83
N GLY A 149 -3.45 0.29 11.51
CA GLY A 149 -4.58 0.45 10.60
C GLY A 149 -5.50 -0.77 10.61
N ALA A 150 -4.94 -1.97 10.62
CA ALA A 150 -5.67 -3.24 10.69
C ALA A 150 -6.46 -3.39 11.99
N THR A 151 -5.89 -3.00 13.13
CA THR A 151 -6.58 -3.05 14.42
C THR A 151 -7.85 -2.21 14.46
N GLN A 152 -7.93 -1.13 13.65
CA GLN A 152 -9.13 -0.32 13.50
C GLN A 152 -10.22 -1.08 12.75
N HIS A 153 -9.88 -1.77 11.66
CA HIS A 153 -10.82 -2.65 10.96
C HIS A 153 -11.30 -3.78 11.86
N ALA A 154 -10.40 -4.36 12.65
CA ALA A 154 -10.74 -5.38 13.63
C ALA A 154 -11.79 -4.90 14.64
N LEU A 155 -11.67 -3.67 15.14
CA LEU A 155 -12.68 -3.04 16.00
C LEU A 155 -14.03 -2.89 15.31
N ALA A 156 -14.05 -2.48 14.06
CA ALA A 156 -15.29 -2.32 13.31
C ALA A 156 -15.96 -3.68 13.01
N ILE A 157 -15.19 -4.71 12.68
CA ILE A 157 -15.66 -6.09 12.47
C ILE A 157 -16.27 -6.65 13.78
N ALA A 158 -15.62 -6.38 14.93
CA ALA A 158 -16.14 -6.77 16.24
C ALA A 158 -17.33 -5.92 16.72
N ASN A 159 -17.81 -4.96 15.92
CA ASN A 159 -18.84 -4.00 16.32
C ASN A 159 -18.56 -3.32 17.68
N ALA A 160 -17.32 -2.94 17.92
CA ALA A 160 -16.79 -2.49 19.20
C ALA A 160 -17.61 -1.34 19.82
N PRO A 161 -17.91 -1.36 21.14
CA PRO A 161 -18.68 -0.31 21.80
C PRO A 161 -17.90 1.02 21.78
N GLY A 162 -18.61 2.13 21.74
CA GLY A 162 -18.01 3.49 21.75
C GLY A 162 -17.34 3.93 20.46
N LEU A 163 -17.03 3.04 19.51
CA LEU A 163 -16.38 3.41 18.23
C LEU A 163 -17.30 4.33 17.42
N LYS A 164 -16.81 5.53 17.09
CA LYS A 164 -17.52 6.59 16.36
C LYS A 164 -16.94 6.92 15.02
N THR A 165 -15.61 6.76 14.83
CA THR A 165 -14.92 7.05 13.58
C THR A 165 -13.54 6.41 13.55
N MET A 166 -12.97 6.26 12.34
CA MET A 166 -11.67 5.65 12.11
C MET A 166 -10.87 6.39 11.06
N ILE A 167 -9.54 6.36 11.21
CA ILE A 167 -8.57 6.84 10.23
C ILE A 167 -7.53 5.75 9.96
N PRO A 168 -7.88 4.67 9.25
CA PRO A 168 -6.93 3.64 8.87
C PRO A 168 -6.02 4.13 7.74
N VAL A 169 -4.71 4.10 8.00
CA VAL A 169 -3.67 4.54 7.05
C VAL A 169 -2.90 3.33 6.58
N ASP A 170 -2.73 3.18 5.25
CA ASP A 170 -1.97 2.07 4.66
C ASP A 170 -2.32 0.73 5.35
N ALA A 171 -3.61 0.52 5.62
CA ALA A 171 -4.07 -0.50 6.56
C ALA A 171 -3.85 -1.92 6.04
N MET A 172 -3.15 -2.74 6.82
CA MET A 172 -2.99 -4.17 6.57
C MET A 172 -4.36 -4.85 6.67
N SER A 173 -4.97 -5.18 5.53
CA SER A 173 -6.31 -5.77 5.45
C SER A 173 -6.41 -6.76 4.30
N ASN A 174 -7.41 -7.64 4.32
CA ASN A 174 -7.67 -8.61 3.26
C ASN A 174 -6.41 -9.37 2.85
N THR A 175 -5.64 -9.86 3.83
CA THR A 175 -4.25 -10.30 3.68
C THR A 175 -4.03 -11.46 2.71
N GLY A 176 -5.05 -12.27 2.47
CA GLY A 176 -5.02 -13.37 1.51
C GLY A 176 -5.28 -12.97 0.05
N HIS A 177 -5.65 -11.72 -0.19
CA HIS A 177 -5.77 -11.16 -1.53
C HIS A 177 -4.54 -10.32 -1.88
N TYR A 178 -4.38 -9.22 -2.25
CA TYR A 178 -3.22 -8.43 -2.65
C TYR A 178 -2.27 -8.02 -1.49
N GLY A 179 -2.21 -8.78 -0.41
CA GLY A 179 -1.43 -8.46 0.78
C GLY A 179 -0.25 -9.38 1.02
N VAL A 180 -0.45 -10.40 1.85
CA VAL A 180 0.54 -11.45 2.11
C VAL A 180 0.63 -12.38 0.90
N ARG A 181 -0.51 -12.63 0.27
CA ARG A 181 -0.63 -13.34 -1.00
C ARG A 181 -1.11 -12.41 -2.12
N HIS A 182 -0.52 -12.58 -3.30
CA HIS A 182 -0.92 -11.95 -4.54
C HIS A 182 -1.23 -13.03 -5.58
N ASN A 183 -2.49 -13.30 -5.83
CA ASN A 183 -2.91 -14.32 -6.79
C ASN A 183 -2.09 -15.62 -6.65
N GLY A 184 -1.90 -16.07 -5.40
CA GLY A 184 -1.16 -17.28 -5.04
C GLY A 184 0.35 -17.13 -4.77
N ALA A 185 1.02 -16.08 -5.22
CA ALA A 185 2.41 -15.80 -4.88
C ALA A 185 2.53 -15.21 -3.48
N PHE A 186 3.59 -15.55 -2.73
CA PHE A 186 3.83 -15.05 -1.38
C PHE A 186 4.75 -13.82 -1.41
N GLU A 187 4.39 -12.73 -0.71
CA GLU A 187 5.27 -11.57 -0.55
C GLU A 187 6.36 -11.81 0.50
N LEU A 188 7.60 -11.93 0.04
CA LEU A 188 8.75 -12.25 0.90
C LEU A 188 9.10 -11.15 1.90
N ARG A 189 8.56 -9.91 1.74
CA ARG A 189 8.67 -8.89 2.78
C ARG A 189 8.11 -9.35 4.13
N PHE A 190 7.10 -10.25 4.13
CA PHE A 190 6.54 -10.79 5.37
C PHE A 190 7.48 -11.72 6.10
N LEU A 191 8.36 -12.42 5.39
CA LEU A 191 9.45 -13.14 6.01
C LEU A 191 10.33 -12.15 6.81
N ASN A 192 10.79 -11.07 6.16
CA ASN A 192 11.58 -10.03 6.83
C ASN A 192 10.79 -9.33 7.96
N TRP A 193 9.51 -9.03 7.74
CA TRP A 193 8.64 -8.37 8.73
C TRP A 193 8.45 -9.22 9.98
N VAL A 194 8.10 -10.51 9.85
CA VAL A 194 7.94 -11.44 10.97
C VAL A 194 9.23 -11.58 11.76
N TYR A 195 10.37 -11.60 11.08
CA TYR A 195 11.67 -11.61 11.75
C TYR A 195 11.95 -10.33 12.52
N THR A 196 11.73 -9.18 11.91
CA THR A 196 11.92 -7.89 12.58
C THR A 196 11.05 -7.79 13.82
N ILE A 197 9.79 -8.23 13.72
CA ILE A 197 8.85 -8.27 14.85
C ILE A 197 9.27 -9.31 15.88
N GLY A 198 9.63 -10.53 15.46
CA GLY A 198 10.07 -11.62 16.35
C GLY A 198 11.41 -11.36 17.02
N ASN A 199 12.29 -10.62 16.35
CA ASN A 199 13.57 -10.16 16.88
C ASN A 199 13.46 -8.81 17.58
N ALA A 200 12.29 -8.31 17.86
CA ALA A 200 12.16 -7.07 18.60
C ALA A 200 12.84 -7.19 19.97
N ALA A 201 14.13 -7.45 19.94
CA ALA A 201 15.06 -7.48 21.03
C ALA A 201 15.23 -6.05 21.54
N GLY A 202 14.24 -5.51 22.17
CA GLY A 202 14.19 -4.11 22.57
C GLY A 202 14.10 -3.88 24.06
N GLY A 203 13.85 -4.89 24.86
CA GLY A 203 13.79 -4.62 26.28
C GLY A 203 13.32 -5.76 27.16
N PRO A 204 13.48 -5.61 28.49
CA PRO A 204 13.18 -6.66 29.48
C PRO A 204 11.69 -7.04 29.57
N ASN A 205 10.82 -6.28 28.92
CA ASN A 205 9.36 -6.52 28.92
C ASN A 205 8.86 -7.14 27.61
N GLU A 206 9.75 -7.46 26.68
CA GLU A 206 9.35 -8.10 25.46
C GLU A 206 9.04 -9.57 25.67
N MET A 207 7.84 -9.89 25.38
CA MET A 207 7.25 -11.14 24.94
C MET A 207 7.79 -12.45 25.50
N ALA A 208 6.93 -13.45 25.49
CA ALA A 208 7.26 -14.85 25.71
C ALA A 208 8.44 -15.33 24.84
N ALA A 209 8.61 -14.85 23.61
CA ALA A 209 9.76 -15.19 22.75
C ALA A 209 11.08 -14.59 23.24
N ALA A 210 11.13 -13.31 23.61
CA ALA A 210 12.32 -12.69 24.16
C ALA A 210 12.63 -13.21 25.56
N ARG A 211 11.61 -13.52 26.39
CA ARG A 211 11.81 -14.18 27.70
C ARG A 211 12.37 -15.59 27.55
N ARG A 212 11.94 -16.37 26.53
CA ARG A 212 12.55 -17.65 26.19
C ARG A 212 13.95 -17.47 25.62
N ALA A 213 14.17 -16.47 24.76
CA ALA A 213 15.49 -16.17 24.23
C ALA A 213 16.46 -15.76 25.34
N ALA A 214 16.00 -15.04 26.37
CA ALA A 214 16.82 -14.71 27.54
C ALA A 214 17.20 -15.95 28.38
N SER A 215 16.41 -17.03 28.34
CA SER A 215 16.69 -18.29 29.01
C SER A 215 17.52 -19.29 28.19
N ILE A 216 17.72 -19.01 26.88
CA ILE A 216 18.48 -19.86 25.95
C ILE A 216 19.68 -19.04 25.44
N PRO A 217 20.91 -19.33 25.85
CA PRO A 217 22.08 -18.49 25.57
C PRO A 217 22.33 -18.20 24.08
N GLU A 218 21.99 -19.15 23.19
CA GLU A 218 22.17 -19.02 21.75
C GLU A 218 21.03 -18.27 21.03
N ALA A 219 19.89 -18.07 21.68
CA ALA A 219 18.72 -17.49 21.03
C ALA A 219 18.89 -16.00 20.72
N ALA A 220 19.34 -15.20 21.68
CA ALA A 220 19.50 -13.77 21.50
C ALA A 220 20.52 -13.42 20.39
N PRO A 221 21.73 -14.01 20.34
CA PRO A 221 22.65 -13.77 19.23
C PRO A 221 22.09 -14.21 17.87
N ALA A 222 21.45 -15.38 17.81
CA ALA A 222 20.89 -15.90 16.56
C ALA A 222 19.75 -15.03 16.01
N LEU A 223 18.86 -14.53 16.88
CA LEU A 223 17.80 -13.62 16.51
C LEU A 223 18.37 -12.24 16.11
N ALA A 224 19.39 -11.74 16.81
CA ALA A 224 20.03 -10.46 16.48
C ALA A 224 20.76 -10.49 15.12
N ASP A 225 21.44 -11.61 14.78
CA ASP A 225 22.16 -11.78 13.52
C ASP A 225 21.21 -11.95 12.31
N PHE A 226 19.96 -12.24 12.55
CA PHE A 226 19.01 -12.51 11.49
C PHE A 226 18.87 -11.36 10.49
N GLY A 227 18.81 -10.11 10.95
CA GLY A 227 18.73 -8.94 10.09
C GLY A 227 19.85 -8.90 9.03
N ASN A 228 21.04 -9.37 9.38
CA ASN A 228 22.19 -9.48 8.47
C ASN A 228 22.06 -10.65 7.49
N ARG A 229 21.28 -11.69 7.85
CA ARG A 229 21.18 -12.95 7.11
C ARG A 229 19.82 -13.18 6.44
N THR A 230 18.92 -12.20 6.45
CA THR A 230 17.60 -12.33 5.79
C THR A 230 17.74 -12.79 4.34
N ARG A 231 18.74 -12.29 3.63
CA ARG A 231 19.02 -12.67 2.24
C ARG A 231 19.31 -14.16 2.09
N ASP A 232 20.08 -14.76 3.03
CA ASP A 232 20.41 -16.19 3.01
C ASP A 232 19.14 -17.03 3.12
N TYR A 233 18.23 -16.66 4.04
CA TYR A 233 17.00 -17.40 4.27
C TYR A 233 16.00 -17.27 3.12
N ILE A 234 15.95 -16.09 2.46
CA ILE A 234 15.11 -15.88 1.28
C ILE A 234 15.55 -16.75 0.09
N PHE A 235 16.87 -17.01 -0.05
CA PHE A 235 17.38 -17.94 -1.06
C PHE A 235 17.25 -19.41 -0.66
N ALA A 236 17.14 -19.71 0.62
CA ALA A 236 17.07 -21.08 1.14
C ALA A 236 15.63 -21.63 1.24
N LEU A 237 14.67 -21.03 0.54
CA LEU A 237 13.30 -21.54 0.48
C LEU A 237 13.23 -22.94 -0.14
N PRO A 238 12.32 -23.81 0.27
CA PRO A 238 11.17 -23.60 1.17
C PRO A 238 11.58 -23.45 2.66
N LEU A 239 10.85 -22.59 3.38
CA LEU A 239 11.04 -22.40 4.80
C LEU A 239 10.53 -23.61 5.59
N ARG A 240 11.40 -24.25 6.35
CA ARG A 240 11.04 -25.41 7.18
C ARG A 240 11.14 -25.08 8.66
N PRO A 241 10.19 -25.56 9.50
CA PRO A 241 10.27 -25.37 10.93
C PRO A 241 11.63 -25.76 11.50
N GLY A 242 12.17 -24.94 12.39
CA GLY A 242 13.43 -25.19 13.06
C GLY A 242 14.71 -24.90 12.25
N THR A 243 14.58 -24.49 10.96
CA THR A 243 15.75 -24.22 10.11
C THR A 243 16.24 -22.78 10.19
N THR A 244 15.51 -21.91 10.86
CA THR A 244 15.85 -20.49 10.99
C THR A 244 15.92 -20.09 12.47
N PRO A 245 16.48 -18.92 12.81
CA PRO A 245 16.45 -18.40 14.17
C PRO A 245 15.02 -18.19 14.73
N LEU A 246 13.97 -18.14 13.90
CA LEU A 246 12.58 -18.09 14.38
C LEU A 246 12.18 -19.34 15.19
N LYS A 247 12.95 -20.44 15.15
CA LYS A 247 12.75 -21.57 16.06
C LYS A 247 12.74 -21.15 17.55
N PHE A 248 13.39 -20.04 17.87
CA PHE A 248 13.38 -19.45 19.21
C PHE A 248 12.16 -18.56 19.48
N ALA A 249 11.35 -18.29 18.45
CA ALA A 249 10.07 -17.56 18.50
C ALA A 249 9.00 -18.38 17.78
N PRO A 250 8.59 -19.55 18.34
CA PRO A 250 7.82 -20.57 17.62
C PRO A 250 6.46 -20.10 17.13
N ASP A 251 5.78 -19.19 17.82
CA ASP A 251 4.48 -18.65 17.37
C ASP A 251 4.63 -17.86 16.06
N TYR A 252 5.75 -17.17 15.90
CA TYR A 252 6.09 -16.39 14.69
C TYR A 252 6.49 -17.31 13.53
N GLU A 253 7.33 -18.33 13.82
CA GLU A 253 7.73 -19.32 12.82
C GLU A 253 6.51 -20.09 12.30
N GLN A 254 5.64 -20.52 13.21
CA GLN A 254 4.42 -21.26 12.86
C GLN A 254 3.53 -20.43 11.93
N TRP A 255 3.23 -19.18 12.29
CA TRP A 255 2.40 -18.33 11.45
C TRP A 255 3.00 -18.13 10.06
N LEU A 256 4.31 -17.88 9.98
CA LEU A 256 4.99 -17.65 8.71
C LEU A 256 4.95 -18.90 7.81
N VAL A 257 5.26 -20.07 8.38
CA VAL A 257 5.25 -21.35 7.66
C VAL A 257 3.84 -21.66 7.14
N GLU A 258 2.81 -21.47 7.98
CA GLU A 258 1.42 -21.67 7.58
C GLU A 258 1.02 -20.66 6.50
N ALA A 259 1.32 -19.36 6.65
CA ALA A 259 1.03 -18.36 5.62
C ALA A 259 1.71 -18.66 4.28
N MET A 260 2.90 -19.28 4.29
CA MET A 260 3.59 -19.71 3.07
C MET A 260 2.99 -20.97 2.44
N LYS A 261 2.29 -21.81 3.19
CA LYS A 261 1.61 -23.02 2.68
C LYS A 261 0.20 -22.76 2.19
N HIS A 262 -0.54 -21.86 2.87
CA HIS A 262 -1.93 -21.49 2.51
C HIS A 262 -1.96 -20.62 1.27
N GLY A 263 -1.96 -21.25 0.09
CA GLY A 263 -2.10 -20.57 -1.20
C GLY A 263 -3.55 -20.33 -1.59
N ASP A 264 -4.46 -21.24 -1.20
CA ASP A 264 -5.90 -21.11 -1.41
C ASP A 264 -6.47 -20.05 -0.46
N TYR A 265 -7.46 -19.30 -0.94
CA TYR A 265 -8.18 -18.32 -0.12
C TYR A 265 -9.22 -19.03 0.73
N ASP A 266 -8.76 -19.60 1.83
CA ASP A 266 -9.53 -20.43 2.78
C ASP A 266 -9.80 -19.67 4.09
N ASP A 267 -10.26 -20.41 5.09
CA ASP A 267 -10.60 -19.86 6.41
C ASP A 267 -9.40 -19.26 7.15
N PHE A 268 -8.17 -19.66 6.81
CA PHE A 268 -6.96 -19.04 7.36
C PHE A 268 -6.89 -17.53 7.03
N TRP A 269 -7.26 -17.18 5.80
CA TRP A 269 -7.27 -15.79 5.34
C TRP A 269 -8.56 -15.05 5.67
N LYS A 270 -9.71 -15.71 5.50
CA LYS A 270 -11.05 -15.11 5.74
C LYS A 270 -11.26 -14.74 7.21
N ASN A 271 -10.79 -15.60 8.12
CA ASN A 271 -10.91 -15.36 9.57
C ASN A 271 -9.76 -14.50 10.12
N ALA A 272 -8.86 -13.97 9.29
CA ALA A 272 -7.96 -12.93 9.71
C ALA A 272 -8.78 -11.71 10.16
N GLY A 273 -8.59 -11.25 11.38
CA GLY A 273 -9.43 -10.24 12.03
C GLY A 273 -9.46 -8.86 11.35
N SER A 274 -8.80 -8.68 10.20
CA SER A 274 -8.84 -7.49 9.37
C SER A 274 -9.33 -7.77 7.93
N SER A 275 -9.98 -8.91 7.69
CA SER A 275 -10.56 -9.23 6.39
C SER A 275 -11.89 -8.49 6.19
N VAL A 276 -11.81 -7.24 5.74
CA VAL A 276 -12.98 -6.36 5.61
C VAL A 276 -14.02 -6.91 4.64
N VAL A 277 -13.58 -7.47 3.50
CA VAL A 277 -14.48 -7.94 2.45
C VAL A 277 -15.28 -9.18 2.85
N ASP A 278 -14.78 -9.97 3.78
CA ASP A 278 -15.47 -11.16 4.30
C ASP A 278 -16.41 -10.86 5.45
N HIS A 279 -16.31 -9.68 6.07
CA HIS A 279 -17.05 -9.29 7.28
C HIS A 279 -17.87 -8.01 7.10
N LEU A 280 -18.29 -7.71 5.87
CA LEU A 280 -19.06 -6.49 5.57
C LEU A 280 -20.37 -6.41 6.35
N ALA A 281 -21.02 -7.53 6.61
CA ALA A 281 -22.30 -7.55 7.33
C ALA A 281 -22.13 -7.11 8.80
N GLU A 282 -21.12 -7.63 9.47
CA GLU A 282 -20.81 -7.38 10.88
C GLU A 282 -20.12 -6.03 11.11
N TYR A 283 -19.47 -5.51 10.06
CA TYR A 283 -18.68 -4.28 10.13
C TYR A 283 -19.54 -3.10 10.58
N LYS A 284 -19.09 -2.42 11.65
CA LYS A 284 -19.80 -1.28 12.23
C LYS A 284 -19.94 -0.13 11.24
N ASP A 285 -21.16 0.43 11.16
CA ASP A 285 -21.45 1.57 10.29
C ASP A 285 -21.00 2.88 10.96
N VAL A 286 -19.77 3.30 10.66
CA VAL A 286 -19.13 4.52 11.16
C VAL A 286 -18.42 5.26 10.04
N PRO A 287 -18.24 6.59 10.14
CA PRO A 287 -17.42 7.34 9.21
C PRO A 287 -15.96 6.87 9.21
N VAL A 288 -15.41 6.63 8.02
CA VAL A 288 -14.03 6.14 7.84
C VAL A 288 -13.27 7.03 6.87
N TYR A 289 -12.05 7.42 7.24
CA TYR A 289 -11.14 8.11 6.38
C TYR A 289 -10.03 7.16 5.92
N HIS A 290 -10.19 6.57 4.76
CA HIS A 290 -9.23 5.66 4.13
C HIS A 290 -8.07 6.46 3.53
N ILE A 291 -6.84 6.16 3.95
CA ILE A 291 -5.64 6.86 3.47
C ILE A 291 -4.63 5.84 2.96
N THR A 292 -4.08 6.07 1.75
CA THR A 292 -3.02 5.22 1.18
C THR A 292 -2.19 5.97 0.16
N GLY A 293 -1.16 5.32 -0.38
CA GLY A 293 -0.29 5.83 -1.43
C GLY A 293 -0.32 5.00 -2.71
N TRP A 294 -0.07 5.64 -3.86
CA TRP A 294 0.05 4.93 -5.14
C TRP A 294 1.18 3.91 -5.15
N TYR A 295 2.21 4.10 -4.31
CA TYR A 295 3.35 3.20 -4.15
C TYR A 295 3.30 2.41 -2.84
N ASP A 296 2.16 2.37 -2.16
CA ASP A 296 1.99 1.52 -1.00
C ASP A 296 1.57 0.09 -1.37
N SER A 297 2.05 -0.87 -0.61
CA SER A 297 1.73 -2.29 -0.79
C SER A 297 0.29 -2.65 -0.40
N TRP A 298 -0.43 -1.76 0.29
CA TRP A 298 -1.84 -1.92 0.66
C TRP A 298 -2.78 -1.07 -0.20
N GLY A 299 -2.26 -0.40 -1.24
CA GLY A 299 -3.04 0.51 -2.08
C GLY A 299 -4.28 -0.12 -2.68
N THR A 300 -4.18 -1.36 -3.20
CA THR A 300 -5.32 -2.09 -3.77
C THR A 300 -6.37 -2.40 -2.71
N GLN A 301 -5.96 -2.89 -1.54
CA GLN A 301 -6.88 -3.23 -0.45
C GLN A 301 -7.60 -2.00 0.08
N VAL A 302 -6.89 -0.89 0.27
CA VAL A 302 -7.48 0.34 0.81
C VAL A 302 -8.41 1.00 -0.21
N ALA A 303 -7.93 1.23 -1.44
CA ALA A 303 -8.68 1.99 -2.44
C ALA A 303 -9.74 1.16 -3.18
N ASN A 304 -9.38 -0.07 -3.63
CA ASN A 304 -10.25 -0.86 -4.50
C ASN A 304 -11.13 -1.87 -3.77
N MET A 305 -10.78 -2.21 -2.52
CA MET A 305 -11.55 -3.16 -1.72
C MET A 305 -12.26 -2.45 -0.58
N ASN A 306 -11.53 -2.00 0.46
CA ASN A 306 -12.16 -1.44 1.66
C ASN A 306 -13.06 -0.23 1.36
N TYR A 307 -12.53 0.78 0.65
CA TYR A 307 -13.32 1.97 0.34
C TYR A 307 -14.54 1.66 -0.51
N VAL A 308 -14.36 0.89 -1.59
CA VAL A 308 -15.45 0.57 -2.54
C VAL A 308 -16.53 -0.27 -1.87
N GLU A 309 -16.14 -1.33 -1.17
CA GLU A 309 -17.09 -2.24 -0.54
C GLU A 309 -17.82 -1.58 0.63
N LEU A 310 -17.12 -0.84 1.48
CA LEU A 310 -17.74 -0.14 2.60
C LEU A 310 -18.64 1.00 2.14
N LYS A 311 -18.26 1.75 1.10
CA LYS A 311 -19.12 2.78 0.50
C LYS A 311 -20.44 2.19 -0.01
N ASN A 312 -20.41 0.98 -0.58
CA ASN A 312 -21.61 0.31 -1.09
C ASN A 312 -22.44 -0.33 0.02
N ALA A 313 -21.80 -0.83 1.08
CA ALA A 313 -22.45 -1.59 2.15
C ALA A 313 -22.92 -0.73 3.33
N LYS A 314 -22.35 0.44 3.58
CA LYS A 314 -22.58 1.26 4.77
C LYS A 314 -23.16 2.63 4.40
N LYS A 315 -23.88 3.26 5.37
CA LYS A 315 -24.52 4.58 5.18
C LYS A 315 -23.64 5.73 5.60
N SER A 316 -22.73 5.48 6.54
CA SER A 316 -21.80 6.47 7.07
C SER A 316 -20.78 6.91 5.99
N LEU A 317 -20.32 8.14 6.08
CA LEU A 317 -19.37 8.73 5.15
C LEU A 317 -18.10 7.87 5.05
N GLN A 318 -17.82 7.41 3.85
CA GLN A 318 -16.55 6.80 3.49
C GLN A 318 -15.75 7.83 2.69
N ARG A 319 -14.55 8.13 3.11
CA ARG A 319 -13.66 9.09 2.44
C ARG A 319 -12.36 8.42 2.07
N LEU A 320 -11.84 8.73 0.87
CA LEU A 320 -10.60 8.19 0.34
C LEU A 320 -9.63 9.31 -0.01
N ILE A 321 -8.38 9.18 0.45
CA ILE A 321 -7.28 9.96 -0.08
C ILE A 321 -6.16 9.04 -0.54
N VAL A 322 -5.65 9.29 -1.76
CA VAL A 322 -4.50 8.56 -2.31
C VAL A 322 -3.46 9.56 -2.78
N GLY A 323 -2.31 9.56 -2.11
CA GLY A 323 -1.18 10.41 -2.46
C GLY A 323 -0.09 9.65 -3.20
N PRO A 324 0.99 10.33 -3.62
CA PRO A 324 2.08 9.70 -4.35
C PRO A 324 3.09 9.00 -3.41
N TRP A 325 2.58 8.42 -2.33
CA TRP A 325 3.37 7.96 -1.20
C TRP A 325 3.71 6.47 -1.27
N THR A 326 4.85 6.14 -0.65
CA THR A 326 5.14 4.80 -0.16
C THR A 326 4.51 4.60 1.22
N HIS A 327 4.61 3.42 1.77
CA HIS A 327 4.09 3.05 3.09
C HIS A 327 4.54 4.02 4.21
N GLY A 328 3.59 4.64 4.89
CA GLY A 328 3.86 5.64 5.94
C GLY A 328 4.48 6.94 5.42
N GLY A 329 4.36 7.23 4.13
CA GLY A 329 5.03 8.37 3.48
C GLY A 329 4.23 9.67 3.41
N GLN A 330 3.12 9.82 4.15
CA GLN A 330 2.17 10.93 4.00
C GLN A 330 2.76 12.33 4.25
N THR A 331 3.87 12.41 4.98
CA THR A 331 4.59 13.66 5.27
C THR A 331 5.75 13.93 4.31
N ARG A 332 5.84 13.17 3.21
CA ARG A 332 6.93 13.25 2.22
C ARG A 332 6.37 13.60 0.85
N ASN A 333 7.16 14.34 0.08
CA ASN A 333 6.87 14.65 -1.33
C ASN A 333 7.68 13.79 -2.30
N PHE A 334 8.10 12.59 -1.91
CA PHE A 334 8.86 11.67 -2.78
C PHE A 334 8.52 10.21 -2.50
N ALA A 335 8.71 9.37 -3.54
CA ALA A 335 8.60 7.93 -3.48
C ALA A 335 9.70 7.29 -4.33
N GLY A 336 10.71 6.67 -3.70
CA GLY A 336 11.87 6.12 -4.40
C GLY A 336 12.70 7.20 -5.10
N ASP A 337 12.90 7.04 -6.40
CA ASP A 337 13.67 7.97 -7.24
C ASP A 337 12.80 9.14 -7.77
N ALA A 338 11.48 9.14 -7.54
CA ALA A 338 10.57 10.20 -7.97
C ALA A 338 10.33 11.25 -6.87
N GLU A 339 10.28 12.53 -7.26
CA GLU A 339 9.93 13.66 -6.42
C GLU A 339 8.74 14.41 -7.01
N PHE A 340 7.84 14.84 -6.12
CA PHE A 340 6.57 15.49 -6.45
C PHE A 340 6.56 16.94 -5.95
N THR A 341 5.45 17.64 -6.17
CA THR A 341 5.31 19.00 -5.63
C THR A 341 5.28 19.00 -4.09
N GLU A 342 5.65 20.11 -3.48
CA GLU A 342 5.77 20.21 -2.01
C GLU A 342 4.46 19.90 -1.27
N ASP A 343 3.32 20.24 -1.88
CA ASP A 343 1.98 19.98 -1.33
C ASP A 343 1.58 18.50 -1.31
N ALA A 344 2.39 17.61 -1.90
CA ALA A 344 2.26 16.17 -1.71
C ALA A 344 2.56 15.73 -0.27
N ALA A 345 3.39 16.49 0.46
CA ALA A 345 3.62 16.29 1.89
C ALA A 345 2.51 16.96 2.71
N LEU A 346 1.81 16.19 3.52
CA LEU A 346 0.68 16.68 4.32
C LEU A 346 1.10 17.07 5.75
N ASP A 347 0.47 18.11 6.31
CA ASP A 347 0.37 18.28 7.77
C ASP A 347 -0.65 17.24 8.29
N PHE A 348 -0.14 16.04 8.52
CA PHE A 348 -0.97 14.86 8.72
C PHE A 348 -1.73 14.89 10.06
N ASN A 349 -1.15 15.50 11.10
CA ASN A 349 -1.82 15.60 12.39
C ASN A 349 -2.92 16.65 12.39
N ALA A 350 -2.75 17.78 11.71
CA ALA A 350 -3.81 18.77 11.53
C ALA A 350 -5.01 18.18 10.76
N TRP A 351 -4.73 17.34 9.78
CA TRP A 351 -5.76 16.61 9.02
C TRP A 351 -6.56 15.66 9.90
N ARG A 352 -5.86 14.84 10.71
CA ARG A 352 -6.50 13.92 11.66
C ARG A 352 -7.34 14.69 12.69
N LEU A 353 -6.81 15.78 13.25
CA LEU A 353 -7.50 16.58 14.23
C LEU A 353 -8.82 17.12 13.68
N ARG A 354 -8.82 17.66 12.46
CA ARG A 354 -10.00 18.22 11.81
C ARG A 354 -11.09 17.16 11.61
N TRP A 355 -10.74 15.93 11.23
CA TRP A 355 -11.66 14.78 11.12
C TRP A 355 -12.20 14.37 12.48
N LEU A 356 -11.34 14.20 13.47
CA LEU A 356 -11.71 13.76 14.82
C LEU A 356 -12.60 14.80 15.52
N ASP A 357 -12.31 16.10 15.37
CA ASP A 357 -13.15 17.17 15.91
C ASP A 357 -14.59 17.12 15.35
N ARG A 358 -14.75 16.79 14.08
CA ARG A 358 -16.08 16.63 13.46
C ARG A 358 -16.87 15.49 14.07
N TRP A 359 -16.25 14.32 14.18
CA TRP A 359 -16.98 13.10 14.52
C TRP A 359 -17.00 12.76 16.02
N LEU A 360 -16.10 13.30 16.81
CA LEU A 360 -16.04 13.09 18.25
C LEU A 360 -16.57 14.27 19.05
N LYS A 361 -16.34 15.50 18.59
CA LYS A 361 -16.80 16.72 19.30
C LYS A 361 -17.99 17.41 18.63
N GLY A 362 -18.39 16.95 17.43
CA GLY A 362 -19.50 17.56 16.69
C GLY A 362 -19.16 18.94 16.07
N THR A 363 -17.87 19.29 15.96
CA THR A 363 -17.43 20.58 15.42
C THR A 363 -17.87 20.75 13.97
N ALA A 364 -18.54 21.85 13.65
CA ALA A 364 -19.01 22.19 12.31
C ALA A 364 -17.86 22.80 11.48
N ASN A 365 -16.85 22.01 11.13
CA ASN A 365 -15.65 22.46 10.41
C ASN A 365 -15.68 22.14 8.89
N GLY A 366 -16.82 21.62 8.39
CA GLY A 366 -17.06 21.39 6.98
C GLY A 366 -16.38 20.16 6.36
N VAL A 367 -15.58 19.39 7.12
CA VAL A 367 -14.88 18.21 6.59
C VAL A 367 -15.83 17.14 6.05
N ASP A 368 -17.05 17.06 6.58
CA ASP A 368 -18.11 16.15 6.14
C ASP A 368 -18.77 16.55 4.81
N LYS A 369 -18.52 17.76 4.33
CA LYS A 369 -19.06 18.31 3.07
C LYS A 369 -18.03 18.35 1.93
N GLU A 370 -16.78 18.06 2.23
CA GLU A 370 -15.73 17.98 1.21
C GLU A 370 -15.95 16.79 0.29
N PRO A 371 -15.44 16.82 -0.96
CA PRO A 371 -15.52 15.71 -1.88
C PRO A 371 -15.05 14.40 -1.25
N PRO A 372 -15.73 13.28 -1.48
CA PRO A 372 -15.44 12.01 -0.81
C PRO A 372 -14.10 11.39 -1.21
N VAL A 373 -13.52 11.81 -2.34
CA VAL A 373 -12.27 11.26 -2.86
C VAL A 373 -11.31 12.38 -3.21
N ARG A 374 -10.06 12.23 -2.79
CA ARG A 374 -8.97 13.13 -3.17
C ARG A 374 -7.79 12.30 -3.69
N LEU A 375 -7.37 12.57 -4.91
CA LEU A 375 -6.31 11.85 -5.60
C LEU A 375 -5.16 12.79 -5.96
N TYR A 376 -3.92 12.32 -5.79
CA TYR A 376 -2.78 13.00 -6.36
C TYR A 376 -2.51 12.45 -7.77
N VAL A 377 -2.67 13.30 -8.79
CA VAL A 377 -2.37 12.97 -10.18
C VAL A 377 -0.92 13.29 -10.45
N MET A 378 -0.09 12.25 -10.59
CA MET A 378 1.37 12.35 -10.85
C MET A 378 1.66 12.74 -12.30
N GLY A 379 2.89 13.13 -12.63
CA GLY A 379 3.37 13.23 -14.02
C GLY A 379 3.11 14.57 -14.72
N SER A 380 2.68 15.63 -14.01
CA SER A 380 2.39 16.93 -14.62
C SER A 380 3.56 17.93 -14.58
N GLY A 381 4.70 17.56 -13.98
CA GLY A 381 5.89 18.40 -13.87
C GLY A 381 6.78 18.35 -15.13
N GLU A 382 7.64 19.35 -15.29
CA GLU A 382 8.74 19.30 -16.28
C GLU A 382 9.87 18.45 -15.69
N PRO A 383 10.25 17.32 -16.31
CA PRO A 383 11.23 16.40 -15.76
C PRO A 383 12.62 17.03 -15.66
N HIS A 384 13.21 17.00 -14.48
CA HIS A 384 14.59 17.42 -14.22
C HIS A 384 15.13 16.67 -12.99
N LYS A 385 16.45 16.76 -12.78
CA LYS A 385 17.08 16.19 -11.59
C LYS A 385 17.03 17.19 -10.45
N THR A 386 16.40 16.80 -9.35
CA THR A 386 16.29 17.65 -8.17
C THR A 386 17.62 17.75 -7.40
N GLN A 387 17.71 18.68 -6.45
CA GLN A 387 18.87 18.80 -5.58
C GLN A 387 19.12 17.52 -4.76
N ALA A 388 18.09 16.77 -4.45
CA ALA A 388 18.19 15.47 -3.78
C ALA A 388 18.59 14.33 -4.71
N GLY A 389 18.84 14.62 -6.00
CA GLY A 389 19.24 13.64 -7.01
C GLY A 389 18.11 12.81 -7.58
N ARG A 390 16.84 13.14 -7.27
CA ARG A 390 15.65 12.43 -7.75
C ARG A 390 15.15 13.01 -9.08
N LEU A 391 14.34 12.23 -9.79
CA LEU A 391 13.59 12.71 -10.95
C LEU A 391 12.38 13.51 -10.46
N PHE A 392 12.28 14.79 -10.80
CA PHE A 392 11.08 15.56 -10.58
C PHE A 392 9.99 15.12 -11.54
N VAL A 393 8.96 14.51 -11.00
CA VAL A 393 7.79 14.03 -11.73
C VAL A 393 6.66 15.06 -11.64
N GLY A 394 6.61 15.81 -10.53
CA GLY A 394 5.55 16.76 -10.23
C GLY A 394 4.19 16.07 -10.04
N GLY A 395 3.15 16.85 -10.06
CA GLY A 395 1.77 16.38 -9.89
C GLY A 395 0.87 17.44 -9.29
N ARG A 396 -0.38 17.06 -9.03
CA ARG A 396 -1.37 17.93 -8.40
C ARG A 396 -2.45 17.13 -7.70
N TRP A 397 -3.00 17.68 -6.65
CA TRP A 397 -4.22 17.16 -6.03
C TRP A 397 -5.45 17.42 -6.91
N ARG A 398 -6.38 16.46 -6.88
CA ARG A 398 -7.68 16.56 -7.53
C ARG A 398 -8.75 15.94 -6.66
N ASP A 399 -9.80 16.69 -6.42
CA ASP A 399 -10.99 16.23 -5.71
C ASP A 399 -11.96 15.55 -6.69
N GLU A 400 -12.56 14.44 -6.26
CA GLU A 400 -13.45 13.60 -7.06
C GLU A 400 -14.71 13.24 -6.27
N GLN A 401 -15.81 12.99 -7.00
CA GLN A 401 -17.07 12.61 -6.37
C GLN A 401 -17.21 11.11 -6.15
N GLU A 402 -16.33 10.33 -6.76
CA GLU A 402 -16.39 8.87 -6.72
C GLU A 402 -15.04 8.22 -7.01
N TRP A 403 -14.91 6.97 -6.60
CA TRP A 403 -13.88 6.04 -7.01
C TRP A 403 -14.49 4.62 -7.10
N PRO A 404 -14.23 3.83 -8.15
CA PRO A 404 -13.53 4.21 -9.40
C PRO A 404 -14.25 5.32 -10.15
N LEU A 405 -13.51 6.10 -10.97
CA LEU A 405 -14.06 7.24 -11.71
C LEU A 405 -14.94 6.76 -12.88
N ALA A 406 -16.22 7.14 -12.91
CA ALA A 406 -17.15 6.73 -13.96
C ALA A 406 -16.76 7.25 -15.36
N ARG A 407 -16.04 8.39 -15.44
CA ARG A 407 -15.55 8.94 -16.71
C ARG A 407 -14.34 8.22 -17.30
N THR A 408 -13.75 7.29 -16.57
CA THR A 408 -12.63 6.49 -17.05
C THR A 408 -13.04 5.58 -18.20
N GLN A 409 -12.27 5.57 -19.26
CA GLN A 409 -12.44 4.68 -20.40
C GLN A 409 -11.44 3.51 -20.30
N ALA A 410 -11.96 2.29 -20.15
CA ALA A 410 -11.16 1.07 -20.16
C ALA A 410 -10.63 0.84 -21.59
N THR A 411 -9.40 1.24 -21.86
CA THR A 411 -8.78 1.23 -23.18
C THR A 411 -7.77 0.11 -23.30
N PRO A 412 -8.00 -0.91 -24.15
CA PRO A 412 -7.05 -1.99 -24.35
C PRO A 412 -5.86 -1.50 -25.19
N TYR A 413 -4.66 -1.89 -24.76
CA TYR A 413 -3.42 -1.81 -25.52
C TYR A 413 -2.92 -3.23 -25.71
N TYR A 414 -2.90 -3.70 -26.96
CA TYR A 414 -2.54 -5.06 -27.33
C TYR A 414 -1.04 -5.22 -27.51
N LEU A 415 -0.55 -6.39 -27.12
CA LEU A 415 0.80 -6.84 -27.38
C LEU A 415 0.91 -7.28 -28.84
N HIS A 416 1.99 -6.89 -29.52
CA HIS A 416 2.27 -7.28 -30.91
C HIS A 416 3.65 -7.89 -31.04
N ALA A 417 3.85 -8.64 -32.13
CA ALA A 417 5.17 -9.10 -32.51
C ALA A 417 6.18 -7.93 -32.60
N GLY A 418 7.43 -8.19 -32.22
CA GLY A 418 8.47 -7.18 -32.23
C GLY A 418 8.41 -6.19 -31.05
N GLY A 419 7.57 -6.44 -30.03
CA GLY A 419 7.53 -5.63 -28.81
C GLY A 419 6.75 -4.33 -28.92
N LEU A 420 5.85 -4.19 -29.92
CA LEU A 420 4.97 -3.03 -30.02
C LEU A 420 3.76 -3.21 -29.06
N LEU A 421 3.40 -2.14 -28.37
CA LEU A 421 2.18 -1.98 -27.59
C LEU A 421 1.26 -0.96 -28.30
N SER A 422 0.03 -1.33 -28.65
CA SER A 422 -0.84 -0.50 -29.49
C SER A 422 -2.33 -0.77 -29.20
N PRO A 423 -3.23 0.22 -29.33
CA PRO A 423 -4.67 -0.01 -29.23
C PRO A 423 -5.25 -0.78 -30.44
N ALA A 424 -4.51 -0.93 -31.52
CA ALA A 424 -4.94 -1.75 -32.65
C ALA A 424 -4.88 -3.24 -32.32
N LEU A 425 -5.81 -4.05 -32.85
CA LEU A 425 -5.76 -5.50 -32.70
C LEU A 425 -4.49 -6.08 -33.35
N PRO A 426 -3.85 -7.10 -32.75
CA PRO A 426 -2.65 -7.71 -33.31
C PRO A 426 -2.99 -8.47 -34.59
N GLY A 427 -2.02 -8.50 -35.53
CA GLY A 427 -2.04 -9.37 -36.70
C GLY A 427 -1.62 -10.80 -36.35
N GLN A 428 -1.70 -11.70 -37.36
CA GLN A 428 -1.17 -13.07 -37.22
C GLN A 428 0.35 -13.02 -37.04
N ALA A 429 0.81 -13.60 -35.96
CA ALA A 429 2.23 -13.68 -35.64
C ALA A 429 2.53 -14.94 -34.80
N PRO A 430 3.72 -15.51 -34.88
CA PRO A 430 4.12 -16.57 -33.96
C PRO A 430 4.22 -16.00 -32.54
N PRO A 431 3.91 -16.81 -31.50
CA PRO A 431 4.05 -16.38 -30.11
C PRO A 431 5.52 -16.16 -29.75
N THR A 432 5.76 -15.37 -28.72
CA THR A 432 7.10 -15.16 -28.17
C THR A 432 7.37 -16.15 -27.04
N LYS A 433 8.54 -16.78 -27.07
CA LYS A 433 8.99 -17.75 -26.07
C LYS A 433 10.18 -17.21 -25.30
N TYR A 434 10.27 -17.59 -24.02
CA TYR A 434 11.41 -17.31 -23.17
C TYR A 434 11.63 -18.41 -22.14
N LEU A 435 12.86 -18.52 -21.64
CA LEU A 435 13.21 -19.46 -20.59
C LEU A 435 13.21 -18.76 -19.23
N PHE A 436 12.48 -19.31 -18.27
CA PHE A 436 12.51 -18.90 -16.88
C PHE A 436 13.27 -19.93 -16.04
N ASP A 437 14.41 -19.50 -15.51
CA ASP A 437 15.21 -20.30 -14.56
C ASP A 437 14.97 -19.75 -13.13
N PRO A 438 14.33 -20.52 -12.22
CA PRO A 438 14.08 -20.09 -10.84
C PRO A 438 15.34 -19.71 -10.05
N ARG A 439 16.53 -20.14 -10.48
CA ARG A 439 17.81 -19.82 -9.84
C ARG A 439 18.36 -18.44 -10.24
N ARG A 440 17.77 -17.81 -11.26
CA ARG A 440 18.18 -16.50 -11.80
C ARG A 440 16.98 -15.56 -11.96
N PRO A 441 16.23 -15.31 -10.87
CA PRO A 441 15.01 -14.51 -10.96
C PRO A 441 15.29 -13.08 -11.38
N VAL A 442 14.27 -12.43 -11.96
CA VAL A 442 14.30 -11.01 -12.30
C VAL A 442 14.30 -10.17 -11.02
N PRO A 443 15.27 -9.25 -10.85
CA PRO A 443 15.33 -8.39 -9.67
C PRO A 443 14.11 -7.47 -9.53
N THR A 444 13.67 -7.26 -8.29
CA THR A 444 12.68 -6.22 -7.96
C THR A 444 13.39 -4.88 -7.75
N LEU A 445 13.16 -3.91 -8.63
CA LEU A 445 13.64 -2.55 -8.50
C LEU A 445 12.44 -1.61 -8.28
N GLY A 446 12.18 -1.27 -7.01
CA GLY A 446 11.04 -0.42 -6.66
C GLY A 446 9.67 -1.05 -6.87
N GLY A 447 8.64 -0.23 -6.87
CA GLY A 447 7.23 -0.62 -7.02
C GLY A 447 6.42 -0.42 -5.75
N ASN A 448 5.24 -1.05 -5.70
CA ASN A 448 4.27 -0.96 -4.60
C ASN A 448 4.69 -1.85 -3.43
N ILE A 449 5.69 -1.42 -2.69
CA ILE A 449 6.37 -2.23 -1.67
C ILE A 449 6.42 -1.46 -0.35
N SER A 450 6.10 -2.14 0.76
CA SER A 450 6.37 -1.67 2.12
C SER A 450 7.44 -2.55 2.76
N SER A 451 8.70 -2.36 2.39
CA SER A 451 9.83 -3.16 2.90
C SER A 451 10.89 -2.28 3.51
N GLN A 452 11.79 -2.90 4.25
CA GLN A 452 13.02 -2.24 4.70
C GLN A 452 14.00 -2.15 3.52
N GLY A 453 14.56 -0.97 3.28
CA GLY A 453 15.37 -0.64 2.11
C GLY A 453 16.62 -1.51 1.89
N THR A 454 17.06 -2.28 2.90
CA THR A 454 18.16 -3.25 2.77
C THR A 454 17.79 -4.48 1.95
N LEU A 455 16.51 -4.83 1.89
CA LEU A 455 16.02 -5.98 1.14
C LEU A 455 15.51 -5.58 -0.25
N MET A 456 14.69 -4.53 -0.32
CA MET A 456 14.06 -4.03 -1.55
C MET A 456 13.94 -2.51 -1.51
N PHE A 457 14.07 -1.85 -2.66
CA PHE A 457 13.73 -0.44 -2.80
C PHE A 457 12.20 -0.28 -2.86
N GLN A 458 11.70 0.85 -2.36
CA GLN A 458 10.29 1.21 -2.38
C GLN A 458 10.03 2.32 -3.40
N GLY A 459 8.82 2.38 -3.94
CA GLY A 459 8.36 3.50 -4.75
C GLY A 459 8.83 3.45 -6.20
N ALA A 460 8.69 4.57 -6.87
CA ALA A 460 9.13 4.72 -8.25
C ALA A 460 10.64 4.60 -8.36
N SER A 461 11.12 3.67 -9.15
CA SER A 461 12.55 3.46 -9.38
C SER A 461 12.85 3.24 -10.85
N ASP A 462 14.01 3.71 -11.31
CA ASP A 462 14.51 3.37 -12.62
C ASP A 462 14.72 1.85 -12.72
N GLN A 463 14.22 1.24 -13.80
CA GLN A 463 14.32 -0.20 -14.04
C GLN A 463 15.70 -0.60 -14.58
N LYS A 464 16.72 0.10 -14.14
CA LYS A 464 18.14 -0.18 -14.40
C LYS A 464 18.83 -0.69 -13.16
N CYS A 465 19.56 -1.80 -13.28
CA CYS A 465 20.34 -2.36 -12.21
C CYS A 465 21.34 -1.36 -11.62
N ARG A 466 21.46 -1.34 -10.30
CA ARG A 466 22.29 -0.42 -9.52
C ARG A 466 23.28 -1.21 -8.67
N ALA A 467 24.49 -0.68 -8.54
CA ALA A 467 25.57 -1.32 -7.79
C ALA A 467 25.27 -1.49 -6.29
N ASP A 468 24.37 -0.67 -5.75
CA ASP A 468 23.91 -0.73 -4.34
C ASP A 468 22.79 -1.75 -4.11
N PHE A 469 22.27 -2.40 -5.17
CA PHE A 469 21.28 -3.45 -5.03
C PHE A 469 21.91 -4.84 -5.15
N TRP A 470 21.80 -5.59 -4.10
CA TRP A 470 22.51 -6.88 -3.89
C TRP A 470 22.19 -7.99 -4.92
N LEU A 471 21.11 -7.88 -5.69
CA LEU A 471 20.77 -8.81 -6.78
C LEU A 471 21.31 -8.36 -8.15
N CYS A 472 21.76 -7.13 -8.26
CA CYS A 472 22.32 -6.61 -9.49
C CYS A 472 23.79 -7.03 -9.65
N THR A 473 24.11 -7.72 -10.73
CA THR A 473 25.46 -8.16 -11.07
C THR A 473 26.11 -7.28 -12.14
N ASP A 474 25.31 -6.39 -12.72
CA ASP A 474 25.73 -5.42 -13.75
C ASP A 474 24.93 -4.12 -13.62
N SER A 475 25.07 -3.20 -14.57
CA SER A 475 24.31 -1.95 -14.63
C SER A 475 23.35 -1.87 -15.83
N ASN A 476 22.94 -3.02 -16.36
CA ASN A 476 22.02 -3.07 -17.50
C ASN A 476 20.59 -2.80 -17.08
N PRO A 477 19.74 -2.28 -17.95
CA PRO A 477 18.31 -2.22 -17.69
C PRO A 477 17.72 -3.64 -17.65
N LEU A 478 16.69 -3.85 -16.81
CA LEU A 478 16.01 -5.14 -16.73
C LEU A 478 15.40 -5.57 -18.08
N SER A 479 15.04 -4.59 -18.91
CA SER A 479 14.55 -4.82 -20.29
C SER A 479 15.58 -5.47 -21.23
N ALA A 480 16.86 -5.51 -20.87
CA ALA A 480 17.90 -6.19 -21.63
C ALA A 480 18.01 -7.70 -21.32
N ARG A 481 17.27 -8.20 -20.31
CA ARG A 481 17.26 -9.62 -19.96
C ARG A 481 16.44 -10.42 -20.96
N ASN A 482 16.90 -11.63 -21.27
CA ASN A 482 16.20 -12.54 -22.20
C ASN A 482 14.90 -13.15 -21.61
N ASP A 483 14.69 -13.04 -20.29
CA ASP A 483 13.52 -13.51 -19.56
C ASP A 483 12.55 -12.37 -19.18
N VAL A 484 12.73 -11.20 -19.78
CA VAL A 484 11.83 -10.04 -19.71
C VAL A 484 11.36 -9.69 -21.12
N LEU A 485 10.09 -9.86 -21.40
CA LEU A 485 9.47 -9.46 -22.65
C LEU A 485 8.99 -8.00 -22.53
N VAL A 486 9.44 -7.17 -23.45
CA VAL A 486 9.18 -5.72 -23.47
C VAL A 486 8.19 -5.38 -24.57
N PHE A 487 7.08 -4.71 -24.20
CA PHE A 487 6.10 -4.16 -25.13
C PHE A 487 5.91 -2.68 -24.85
N GLN A 488 6.15 -1.82 -25.85
CA GLN A 488 6.05 -0.38 -25.64
C GLN A 488 5.37 0.33 -26.82
N THR A 489 4.72 1.45 -26.50
CA THR A 489 4.13 2.32 -27.53
C THR A 489 5.23 3.05 -28.32
N PRO A 490 4.94 3.58 -29.51
CA PRO A 490 5.70 4.71 -30.05
C PRO A 490 5.70 5.88 -29.03
N PRO A 491 6.57 6.90 -29.19
CA PRO A 491 6.44 8.13 -28.41
C PRO A 491 5.02 8.66 -28.49
N LEU A 492 4.45 9.00 -27.34
CA LEU A 492 3.08 9.51 -27.26
C LEU A 492 2.98 10.86 -27.98
N GLU A 493 1.94 11.04 -28.80
CA GLU A 493 1.67 12.28 -29.53
C GLU A 493 1.08 13.38 -28.64
N ARG A 494 0.56 13.00 -27.47
CA ARG A 494 -0.07 13.89 -26.47
C ARG A 494 -0.01 13.30 -25.10
N ASP A 495 -0.15 14.16 -24.09
CA ASP A 495 -0.32 13.73 -22.70
C ASP A 495 -1.49 12.76 -22.57
N THR A 496 -1.27 11.66 -21.85
CA THR A 496 -2.27 10.61 -21.65
C THR A 496 -2.42 10.32 -20.17
N GLU A 497 -3.53 10.70 -19.58
CA GLU A 497 -3.81 10.42 -18.17
C GLU A 497 -4.38 9.02 -18.02
N VAL A 498 -3.74 8.22 -17.13
CA VAL A 498 -4.16 6.89 -16.69
C VAL A 498 -4.51 6.99 -15.21
N THR A 499 -5.80 6.87 -14.87
CA THR A 499 -6.28 6.96 -13.49
C THR A 499 -7.30 5.86 -13.21
N GLY A 500 -6.94 4.88 -12.38
CA GLY A 500 -7.82 3.76 -12.05
C GLY A 500 -7.10 2.42 -11.91
N ARG A 501 -7.89 1.33 -12.03
CA ARG A 501 -7.41 -0.05 -11.95
C ARG A 501 -6.72 -0.47 -13.25
N LEU A 502 -5.57 -1.08 -13.13
CA LEU A 502 -4.78 -1.62 -14.24
C LEU A 502 -4.98 -3.13 -14.35
N ILE A 503 -5.33 -3.63 -15.52
CA ILE A 503 -5.60 -5.07 -15.71
C ILE A 503 -4.83 -5.57 -16.94
N VAL A 504 -4.01 -6.61 -16.75
CA VAL A 504 -3.40 -7.34 -17.86
C VAL A 504 -4.18 -8.64 -18.09
N LYS A 505 -4.57 -8.86 -19.34
CA LYS A 505 -5.11 -10.12 -19.86
C LYS A 505 -4.04 -10.76 -20.73
N LEU A 506 -3.41 -11.80 -20.22
CA LEU A 506 -2.26 -12.44 -20.84
C LEU A 506 -2.65 -13.85 -21.30
N PHE A 507 -2.58 -14.11 -22.60
CA PHE A 507 -2.67 -15.46 -23.13
C PHE A 507 -1.27 -16.08 -23.11
N ALA A 508 -1.10 -17.14 -22.33
CA ALA A 508 0.20 -17.77 -22.17
C ALA A 508 0.11 -19.28 -21.98
N ALA A 509 1.20 -19.98 -22.28
CA ALA A 509 1.40 -21.40 -22.02
C ALA A 509 2.78 -21.62 -21.39
N SER A 510 2.97 -22.79 -20.77
CA SER A 510 4.26 -23.25 -20.26
C SER A 510 4.43 -24.73 -20.56
N ASN A 511 5.67 -25.19 -20.70
CA ASN A 511 5.99 -26.62 -20.71
C ASN A 511 6.01 -27.21 -19.28
N ALA A 512 5.79 -26.38 -18.25
CA ALA A 512 5.73 -26.76 -16.85
C ALA A 512 4.27 -26.82 -16.35
N PRO A 513 3.97 -27.64 -15.31
CA PRO A 513 2.63 -27.73 -14.74
C PRO A 513 2.24 -26.51 -13.89
N ASP A 514 3.21 -25.68 -13.50
CA ASP A 514 3.03 -24.41 -12.80
C ASP A 514 4.18 -23.47 -13.13
N THR A 515 3.91 -22.19 -13.11
CA THR A 515 4.89 -21.10 -13.26
C THR A 515 4.25 -19.80 -12.75
N ASP A 516 4.94 -18.69 -12.83
CA ASP A 516 4.35 -17.38 -12.53
C ASP A 516 4.43 -16.49 -13.77
N PHE A 517 3.48 -15.54 -13.88
CA PHE A 517 3.55 -14.44 -14.83
C PHE A 517 3.46 -13.11 -14.07
N THR A 518 4.39 -12.21 -14.37
CA THR A 518 4.46 -10.86 -13.79
C THR A 518 4.21 -9.81 -14.84
N ALA A 519 3.68 -8.68 -14.42
CA ALA A 519 3.51 -7.50 -15.25
C ALA A 519 4.07 -6.27 -14.52
N LYS A 520 4.83 -5.41 -15.24
CA LYS A 520 5.28 -4.11 -14.76
C LYS A 520 4.87 -3.05 -15.77
N LEU A 521 4.19 -2.00 -15.28
CA LEU A 521 3.91 -0.80 -16.05
C LEU A 521 5.02 0.21 -15.81
N VAL A 522 5.60 0.73 -16.89
CA VAL A 522 6.75 1.63 -16.86
C VAL A 522 6.46 2.87 -17.69
N ASP A 523 6.77 4.05 -17.16
CA ASP A 523 6.84 5.29 -17.91
C ASP A 523 8.27 5.49 -18.44
N VAL A 524 8.43 5.45 -19.75
CA VAL A 524 9.73 5.58 -20.41
C VAL A 524 9.94 7.04 -20.77
N TYR A 525 10.80 7.72 -20.03
CA TYR A 525 11.22 9.10 -20.25
C TYR A 525 12.24 9.18 -21.36
N PRO A 526 12.10 10.13 -22.30
CA PRO A 526 13.10 10.34 -23.33
C PRO A 526 14.43 10.85 -22.74
N PRO A 527 15.56 10.70 -23.46
CA PRO A 527 16.81 11.31 -23.07
C PRO A 527 16.70 12.82 -22.87
N SER A 528 17.37 13.32 -21.83
CA SER A 528 17.45 14.76 -21.48
C SER A 528 18.86 15.13 -21.03
N ALA A 529 19.10 16.42 -20.76
CA ALA A 529 20.40 16.89 -20.27
C ALA A 529 20.75 16.26 -18.90
N ASP A 530 19.77 16.08 -18.02
CA ASP A 530 19.98 15.48 -16.70
C ASP A 530 20.00 13.95 -16.72
N TYR A 531 19.35 13.35 -17.72
CA TYR A 531 19.23 11.91 -17.92
C TYR A 531 19.56 11.53 -19.38
N PRO A 532 20.86 11.49 -19.77
CA PRO A 532 21.26 11.29 -21.18
C PRO A 532 20.77 9.98 -21.81
N ASN A 533 20.47 8.98 -20.98
CA ASN A 533 19.95 7.68 -21.42
C ASN A 533 18.44 7.54 -21.22
N GLY A 534 17.73 8.60 -20.81
CA GLY A 534 16.36 8.53 -20.36
C GLY A 534 16.23 7.86 -18.98
N VAL A 535 14.99 7.62 -18.55
CA VAL A 535 14.66 6.92 -17.30
C VAL A 535 13.50 5.97 -17.59
N ASP A 536 13.61 4.74 -17.14
CA ASP A 536 12.56 3.74 -17.20
C ASP A 536 11.86 3.66 -15.84
N LEU A 537 10.93 4.56 -15.54
CA LEU A 537 10.33 4.71 -14.21
C LEU A 537 9.18 3.72 -13.99
N ILE A 538 9.30 2.82 -13.00
CA ILE A 538 8.20 1.91 -12.65
C ILE A 538 7.00 2.69 -12.06
N ILE A 539 5.81 2.35 -12.55
CA ILE A 539 4.54 2.89 -12.05
C ILE A 539 3.85 1.90 -11.12
N GLY A 540 3.90 0.63 -11.46
CA GLY A 540 3.33 -0.44 -10.65
C GLY A 540 3.63 -1.80 -11.24
N ASP A 541 3.44 -2.83 -10.42
CA ASP A 541 3.69 -4.22 -10.79
C ASP A 541 2.68 -5.15 -10.13
N SER A 542 2.58 -6.38 -10.62
CA SER A 542 1.83 -7.46 -10.00
C SER A 542 2.26 -8.82 -10.57
N ILE A 543 1.66 -9.89 -10.02
CA ILE A 543 1.96 -11.27 -10.34
C ILE A 543 0.69 -12.12 -10.34
N VAL A 544 0.69 -13.19 -11.10
CA VAL A 544 -0.24 -14.31 -10.96
C VAL A 544 0.54 -15.64 -10.98
N ARG A 545 0.29 -16.48 -9.98
CA ARG A 545 0.77 -17.87 -9.99
C ARG A 545 -0.17 -18.72 -10.80
N ALA A 546 0.34 -19.45 -11.80
CA ALA A 546 -0.47 -20.08 -12.83
C ALA A 546 -1.52 -21.06 -12.29
N ARG A 547 -1.24 -21.74 -11.19
CA ARG A 547 -2.23 -22.62 -10.54
C ARG A 547 -3.45 -21.86 -9.98
N TYR A 548 -3.37 -20.52 -9.81
CA TYR A 548 -4.46 -19.64 -9.35
C TYR A 548 -5.05 -18.76 -10.46
N ARG A 549 -4.84 -19.11 -11.73
CA ARG A 549 -5.37 -18.37 -12.90
C ARG A 549 -6.89 -18.22 -12.91
N ASN A 550 -7.61 -19.14 -12.25
CA ASN A 550 -9.07 -19.13 -12.14
C ASN A 550 -9.58 -18.40 -10.88
N GLY A 551 -8.69 -17.68 -10.17
CA GLY A 551 -8.98 -17.05 -8.89
C GLY A 551 -8.30 -17.76 -7.71
N ALA A 552 -8.28 -17.10 -6.55
CA ALA A 552 -7.54 -17.57 -5.39
C ALA A 552 -8.23 -18.71 -4.59
N GLY A 553 -9.45 -19.14 -4.98
CA GLY A 553 -10.25 -20.09 -4.19
C GLY A 553 -9.71 -21.52 -4.18
N GLN A 554 -9.11 -21.98 -5.29
CA GLN A 554 -8.56 -23.33 -5.38
C GLN A 554 -7.47 -23.43 -6.43
N ALA A 555 -6.37 -24.06 -6.06
CA ALA A 555 -5.26 -24.34 -6.97
C ALA A 555 -5.64 -25.34 -8.07
N SER A 556 -5.26 -25.05 -9.33
CA SER A 556 -5.44 -25.92 -10.47
C SER A 556 -4.20 -25.87 -11.37
N LEU A 557 -3.41 -26.94 -11.40
CA LEU A 557 -2.21 -27.02 -12.23
C LEU A 557 -2.54 -26.86 -13.72
N MET A 558 -1.59 -26.35 -14.49
CA MET A 558 -1.69 -26.28 -15.95
C MET A 558 -1.44 -27.64 -16.57
N THR A 559 -2.05 -27.89 -17.74
CA THR A 559 -1.60 -28.89 -18.67
C THR A 559 -0.46 -28.31 -19.51
N PRO A 560 0.76 -28.86 -19.46
CA PRO A 560 1.88 -28.35 -20.23
C PRO A 560 1.55 -28.17 -21.72
N GLY A 561 1.96 -27.05 -22.29
CA GLY A 561 1.72 -26.69 -23.69
C GLY A 561 0.34 -26.12 -24.00
N THR A 562 -0.62 -26.19 -23.08
CA THR A 562 -1.96 -25.60 -23.28
C THR A 562 -1.95 -24.10 -23.01
N SER A 563 -2.57 -23.34 -23.91
CA SER A 563 -2.79 -21.89 -23.74
C SER A 563 -3.92 -21.61 -22.77
N TYR A 564 -3.70 -20.64 -21.87
CA TYR A 564 -4.68 -20.13 -20.91
C TYR A 564 -4.70 -18.60 -20.94
N GLU A 565 -5.84 -17.98 -20.62
CA GLU A 565 -5.92 -16.56 -20.30
C GLU A 565 -5.63 -16.35 -18.81
N PHE A 566 -4.64 -15.52 -18.50
CA PHE A 566 -4.30 -15.07 -17.16
C PHE A 566 -4.79 -13.64 -16.95
N THR A 567 -5.34 -13.37 -15.77
CA THR A 567 -5.65 -12.03 -15.34
C THR A 567 -4.64 -11.59 -14.29
N ILE A 568 -3.88 -10.52 -14.59
CA ILE A 568 -2.99 -9.90 -13.63
C ILE A 568 -3.58 -8.53 -13.29
N GLU A 569 -4.22 -8.43 -12.13
CA GLU A 569 -4.65 -7.14 -11.60
C GLU A 569 -3.46 -6.47 -10.93
N MET A 570 -3.14 -5.28 -11.43
CA MET A 570 -2.05 -4.46 -10.90
C MET A 570 -2.60 -3.44 -9.90
N TYR A 571 -1.71 -2.81 -9.15
CA TYR A 571 -2.08 -1.72 -8.26
C TYR A 571 -2.70 -0.55 -9.03
N PRO A 572 -3.70 0.15 -8.45
CA PRO A 572 -4.27 1.33 -9.07
C PRO A 572 -3.24 2.46 -9.11
N THR A 573 -3.39 3.36 -10.08
CA THR A 573 -2.54 4.55 -10.20
C THR A 573 -3.31 5.76 -10.66
N SER A 574 -2.68 6.93 -10.57
CA SER A 574 -3.11 8.16 -11.21
C SER A 574 -1.88 8.91 -11.72
N LEU A 575 -1.65 8.86 -13.03
CA LEU A 575 -0.45 9.39 -13.67
C LEU A 575 -0.79 9.95 -15.05
N VAL A 576 -0.12 11.05 -15.42
CA VAL A 576 -0.06 11.57 -16.79
C VAL A 576 1.24 11.08 -17.45
N PHE A 577 1.12 10.19 -18.42
CA PHE A 577 2.21 9.90 -19.35
C PHE A 577 2.33 11.08 -20.31
N ARG A 578 3.47 11.77 -20.29
CA ARG A 578 3.67 13.00 -21.06
C ARG A 578 3.87 12.72 -22.57
N GLN A 579 3.56 13.72 -23.39
CA GLN A 579 3.94 13.72 -24.81
C GLN A 579 5.43 13.43 -24.95
N GLY A 580 5.78 12.55 -25.90
CA GLY A 580 7.16 12.10 -26.12
C GLY A 580 7.61 10.92 -25.25
N HIS A 581 6.95 10.63 -24.13
CA HIS A 581 7.17 9.42 -23.34
C HIS A 581 6.60 8.19 -24.05
N ARG A 582 6.92 7.00 -23.53
CA ARG A 582 6.30 5.74 -23.98
C ARG A 582 5.65 5.02 -22.81
N ILE A 583 4.51 4.43 -23.05
CA ILE A 583 3.90 3.45 -22.12
C ILE A 583 4.56 2.11 -22.42
N ARG A 584 5.17 1.48 -21.41
CA ARG A 584 5.82 0.17 -21.54
C ARG A 584 5.22 -0.83 -20.58
N LEU A 585 4.99 -2.04 -21.05
CA LEU A 585 4.60 -3.21 -20.28
C LEU A 585 5.69 -4.26 -20.38
N ASP A 586 6.27 -4.62 -19.23
CA ASP A 586 7.24 -5.71 -19.14
C ASP A 586 6.54 -6.96 -18.59
N ILE A 587 6.69 -8.11 -19.27
CA ILE A 587 6.18 -9.42 -18.86
C ILE A 587 7.36 -10.33 -18.55
N SER A 588 7.30 -11.00 -17.40
CA SER A 588 8.29 -12.02 -17.02
C SER A 588 7.65 -13.08 -16.12
N SER A 589 8.47 -13.95 -15.49
CA SER A 589 7.99 -15.03 -14.62
C SER A 589 8.51 -14.95 -13.20
N SER A 590 9.10 -13.81 -12.82
CA SER A 590 9.56 -13.56 -11.47
C SER A 590 9.70 -12.07 -11.20
N ASN A 591 9.65 -11.70 -9.92
CA ASN A 591 9.90 -10.35 -9.42
C ASN A 591 10.44 -10.52 -7.99
N PHE A 592 11.74 -10.80 -7.88
CA PHE A 592 12.39 -11.25 -6.65
C PHE A 592 13.31 -10.16 -6.08
N PRO A 593 13.29 -9.91 -4.79
CA PRO A 593 12.70 -10.68 -3.71
C PRO A 593 11.31 -10.19 -3.25
N ARG A 594 10.56 -9.49 -4.10
CA ARG A 594 9.18 -9.13 -3.71
C ARG A 594 8.34 -10.39 -3.50
N PHE A 595 8.34 -11.28 -4.47
CA PHE A 595 7.58 -12.54 -4.41
C PHE A 595 8.48 -13.76 -4.33
N ASP A 596 7.98 -14.82 -3.70
CA ASP A 596 8.61 -16.14 -3.71
C ASP A 596 8.71 -16.66 -5.14
N VAL A 597 9.83 -17.26 -5.46
CA VAL A 597 10.10 -17.78 -6.81
C VAL A 597 9.38 -19.12 -7.02
N ASN A 598 8.57 -19.21 -8.08
CA ASN A 598 7.93 -20.48 -8.41
C ASN A 598 8.97 -21.50 -8.87
N PRO A 599 9.02 -22.71 -8.28
CA PRO A 599 9.94 -23.77 -8.68
C PRO A 599 9.57 -24.42 -10.04
N ASN A 600 8.43 -24.09 -10.64
CA ASN A 600 7.85 -24.62 -11.87
C ASN A 600 7.43 -26.10 -11.82
N THR A 601 7.48 -26.75 -10.67
CA THR A 601 7.30 -28.21 -10.54
C THR A 601 5.87 -28.63 -10.24
N GLY A 602 5.00 -27.70 -9.85
CA GLY A 602 3.64 -28.01 -9.41
C GLY A 602 3.57 -28.69 -8.04
N GLU A 603 4.69 -28.84 -7.33
CA GLU A 603 4.72 -29.38 -5.96
C GLU A 603 3.96 -28.42 -5.00
N PRO A 604 3.57 -28.89 -3.80
CA PRO A 604 2.89 -28.06 -2.81
C PRO A 604 3.68 -26.79 -2.47
N LEU A 605 2.98 -25.70 -2.17
CA LEU A 605 3.60 -24.43 -1.80
C LEU A 605 4.42 -24.60 -0.52
N ASN A 606 5.59 -23.99 -0.50
CA ASN A 606 6.56 -24.07 0.59
C ASN A 606 6.95 -25.51 1.01
N ASP A 607 6.78 -26.50 0.12
CA ASP A 607 7.21 -27.89 0.34
C ASP A 607 7.85 -28.53 -0.91
N ASN A 608 8.27 -27.71 -1.86
CA ASN A 608 8.98 -28.17 -3.04
C ASN A 608 10.35 -28.77 -2.69
N ARG A 609 10.77 -29.78 -3.44
CA ARG A 609 12.05 -30.49 -3.26
C ARG A 609 13.00 -30.27 -4.43
N ARG A 610 12.51 -29.73 -5.53
CA ARG A 610 13.24 -29.51 -6.77
C ARG A 610 12.79 -28.22 -7.44
N THR A 611 13.55 -27.79 -8.41
CA THR A 611 13.23 -26.70 -9.34
C THR A 611 13.47 -27.17 -10.76
N GLN A 612 12.77 -26.61 -11.73
CA GLN A 612 13.00 -26.83 -13.15
C GLN A 612 12.93 -25.53 -13.93
N VAL A 613 13.66 -25.47 -15.04
CA VAL A 613 13.53 -24.38 -16.00
C VAL A 613 12.23 -24.54 -16.78
N ALA A 614 11.46 -23.49 -16.90
CA ALA A 614 10.24 -23.46 -17.72
C ALA A 614 10.48 -22.72 -19.04
N GLU A 615 10.01 -23.28 -20.16
CA GLU A 615 9.82 -22.53 -21.39
C GLU A 615 8.40 -21.96 -21.38
N ASN A 616 8.29 -20.65 -21.23
CA ASN A 616 7.03 -19.94 -21.23
C ASN A 616 6.78 -19.28 -22.58
N THR A 617 5.53 -19.30 -23.01
CA THR A 617 5.08 -18.81 -24.31
C THR A 617 4.03 -17.74 -24.09
N VAL A 618 4.20 -16.55 -24.68
CA VAL A 618 3.22 -15.46 -24.67
C VAL A 618 2.66 -15.28 -26.07
N PHE A 619 1.32 -15.34 -26.17
CA PHE A 619 0.60 -15.19 -27.43
C PHE A 619 0.18 -13.73 -27.62
N HIS A 620 0.21 -13.28 -28.87
CA HIS A 620 -0.17 -11.94 -29.29
C HIS A 620 -0.70 -11.94 -30.73
N ASP A 621 -1.61 -12.85 -31.02
CA ASP A 621 -2.32 -13.01 -32.29
C ASP A 621 -3.82 -12.70 -32.13
N PRO A 622 -4.62 -12.63 -33.20
CA PRO A 622 -6.05 -12.32 -33.12
C PRO A 622 -6.88 -13.32 -32.31
N ALA A 623 -6.45 -14.57 -32.20
CA ALA A 623 -7.13 -15.60 -31.41
C ALA A 623 -6.76 -15.54 -29.92
N HIS A 624 -5.58 -14.97 -29.61
CA HIS A 624 -5.04 -14.82 -28.27
C HIS A 624 -4.53 -13.37 -28.04
N PRO A 625 -5.44 -12.38 -28.00
CA PRO A 625 -5.09 -10.97 -28.00
C PRO A 625 -4.67 -10.51 -26.60
N SER A 626 -3.45 -10.85 -26.19
CA SER A 626 -2.86 -10.37 -24.93
C SER A 626 -2.83 -8.85 -24.92
N ARG A 627 -3.18 -8.25 -23.77
CA ARG A 627 -3.35 -6.79 -23.65
C ARG A 627 -3.23 -6.31 -22.21
N ILE A 628 -2.85 -5.05 -22.05
CA ILE A 628 -3.13 -4.28 -20.84
C ILE A 628 -4.35 -3.40 -21.09
N ILE A 629 -5.25 -3.31 -20.12
CA ILE A 629 -6.41 -2.42 -20.12
C ILE A 629 -6.05 -1.23 -19.24
N LEU A 630 -5.88 -0.07 -19.86
CA LEU A 630 -5.53 1.18 -19.20
C LEU A 630 -6.80 2.01 -18.93
N PRO A 631 -6.99 2.49 -17.69
CA PRO A 631 -8.09 3.39 -17.32
C PRO A 631 -7.77 4.81 -17.76
N ILE A 632 -8.02 5.13 -19.04
CA ILE A 632 -7.70 6.44 -19.62
C ILE A 632 -8.78 7.46 -19.29
N ILE A 633 -8.37 8.64 -18.84
CA ILE A 633 -9.23 9.82 -18.69
C ILE A 633 -9.27 10.56 -20.05
N PRO A 634 -10.45 10.71 -20.69
CA PRO A 634 -10.56 11.41 -21.97
C PRO A 634 -10.12 12.87 -21.88
N ALA A 635 -9.44 13.35 -22.90
CA ALA A 635 -9.08 14.76 -23.02
C ALA A 635 -10.36 15.63 -22.96
N GLY A 636 -10.36 16.67 -22.11
CA GLY A 636 -11.54 17.54 -21.88
C GLY A 636 -12.47 17.07 -20.76
N ALA A 637 -12.40 15.84 -20.29
CA ALA A 637 -13.21 15.38 -19.15
C ALA A 637 -12.67 15.90 -17.78
N ALA A 638 -11.42 16.38 -17.76
CA ALA A 638 -10.79 16.92 -16.55
C ALA A 638 -11.21 18.37 -16.21
N THR A 639 -11.89 19.08 -17.12
CA THR A 639 -12.10 20.54 -17.02
C THR A 639 -13.51 20.95 -16.58
N ASN A 640 -14.48 20.06 -16.50
CA ASN A 640 -15.88 20.45 -16.23
C ASN A 640 -16.23 20.65 -14.74
N GLN A 641 -15.30 20.53 -13.80
CA GLN A 641 -15.56 20.73 -12.36
C GLN A 641 -14.93 21.99 -11.76
N GLN A 642 -14.23 22.82 -12.54
CA GLN A 642 -13.70 24.11 -12.05
C GLN A 642 -14.64 25.31 -12.31
N GLN A 643 -15.86 25.10 -12.82
CA GLN A 643 -16.83 26.16 -13.15
C GLN A 643 -18.17 26.04 -12.40
N GLN A 644 -18.21 25.53 -11.19
CA GLN A 644 -19.39 25.74 -10.33
C GLN A 644 -18.97 26.17 -8.92
#